data_e41fe8e1fa546a36c6b96b6d7d794ac5
#
_entry.id   e41fe8e1fa546a36c6b96b6d7d794ac5
#
_cell.length_a   1.000
_cell.length_b   1.000
_cell.length_c   1.000
_cell.angle_alpha   90.00
_cell.angle_beta   90.00
_cell.angle_gamma   90.00
#
_symmetry.space_group_name_H-M   'P 1'
#
loop_
_entity.id
_entity.type
_entity.pdbx_description
1 polymer ?
#
loop_
_entity_poly.entity_id
_entity_poly.type
_entity_poly.pdbx_seq_one_letter_code
_entity_poly.pdbx_strand_id
1 'polypeptide(L)'
;MQNKGLIRLFAILFGLVSIYQLSYTFITNKLEGDAEAYAVSQISEAEEDYVAKREALEASYLDSISDNTVLGFTSYEDAKTKELNKGLDLKGGINVTLQISVKDILKGLANNTKNPVFNKALADADEASKSSDNTYLELFFEAFDQIKGDTKLASPDIFANKGLSDDINFQMTDDQVKPVIRRKIDESIVSAFEVLRERIDGFGVTQPNIQREGNSGRILVELPGARDIARAQELLSSTAQLEFWETYPQSNNSIGNFLVSANERLKEILKPEAKEDTEAKPESEIDSLLSDVSQDSLDMTAQANPILGKLIPANPGSHAIARAMVSDTAELGEYLRMPEIRRLLPNDIQFTKFLWERPAQDVEIVDLYALKSNREGTPRISGDVVSDAQDTFDQFNKPAVSMTMNTRGAKEWEELTGDAYNNQTGIAIVLDNKVYTAPGVSSGPISGGRSEITGTFTVNETKDIANVLRAGKLPASADIIQSEVVGPSLGQEAIDSGFMSFVIAMIFVLVWMIFYYGRAGVFADIALVFNILLIFGVLTSLGAVLTLPGIAGIVLTIGMSVDANVLIFERIKEELARGKGKAQAIADGFGNALSSILDANITTGLTAIILFIFGSGPIKGFATTLMIGIVTSLFTAIFVTRLMIEAYTSKKGRRLDFSTGITKNLFTKMNIDFLSK
;
A
#
# COMPACT_ATOMS: atom_id res chain seq x y z
N MET A 1 -1.92 -33.63 -38.76
CA MET A 1 -1.55 -33.53 -37.32
C MET A 1 -1.36 -34.95 -36.77
N GLN A 2 -0.18 -35.24 -36.21
CA GLN A 2 0.14 -36.54 -35.66
C GLN A 2 -0.54 -36.88 -34.33
N ASN A 3 -1.04 -35.91 -33.52
CA ASN A 3 -1.60 -36.19 -32.19
C ASN A 3 -2.93 -35.43 -31.95
N LYS A 4 -3.95 -35.68 -32.81
CA LYS A 4 -5.29 -35.01 -32.67
C LYS A 4 -5.96 -35.29 -31.32
N GLY A 5 -5.77 -36.48 -30.74
CA GLY A 5 -6.33 -36.82 -29.43
C GLY A 5 -5.74 -36.00 -28.30
N LEU A 6 -4.43 -35.78 -28.32
CA LEU A 6 -3.73 -34.99 -27.32
C LEU A 6 -4.16 -33.51 -27.34
N ILE A 7 -4.26 -32.92 -28.52
CA ILE A 7 -4.72 -31.51 -28.69
C ILE A 7 -6.16 -31.35 -28.21
N ARG A 8 -7.05 -32.31 -28.48
CA ARG A 8 -8.43 -32.28 -27.93
C ARG A 8 -8.42 -32.34 -26.41
N LEU A 9 -7.61 -33.22 -25.84
CA LEU A 9 -7.50 -33.37 -24.40
C LEU A 9 -7.04 -32.05 -23.76
N PHE A 10 -5.98 -31.43 -24.28
CA PHE A 10 -5.48 -30.15 -23.78
C PHE A 10 -6.50 -29.03 -23.95
N ALA A 11 -7.16 -28.91 -25.11
CA ALA A 11 -8.17 -27.85 -25.31
C ALA A 11 -9.34 -27.99 -24.32
N ILE A 12 -9.83 -29.22 -24.11
CA ILE A 12 -10.90 -29.48 -23.14
C ILE A 12 -10.42 -29.21 -21.73
N LEU A 13 -9.23 -29.65 -21.34
CA LEU A 13 -8.67 -29.47 -20.01
C LEU A 13 -8.48 -28.00 -19.70
N PHE A 14 -7.85 -27.22 -20.61
CA PHE A 14 -7.65 -25.79 -20.43
C PHE A 14 -8.98 -25.03 -20.36
N GLY A 15 -9.96 -25.42 -21.21
CA GLY A 15 -11.31 -24.84 -21.12
C GLY A 15 -12.00 -25.11 -19.79
N LEU A 16 -11.93 -26.34 -19.28
CA LEU A 16 -12.50 -26.71 -17.98
C LEU A 16 -11.80 -25.98 -16.81
N VAL A 17 -10.48 -25.91 -16.83
CA VAL A 17 -9.71 -25.17 -15.83
C VAL A 17 -10.05 -23.68 -15.88
N SER A 18 -10.18 -23.09 -17.07
CA SER A 18 -10.58 -21.69 -17.20
C SER A 18 -12.00 -21.41 -16.66
N ILE A 19 -12.95 -22.28 -16.93
CA ILE A 19 -14.31 -22.20 -16.39
C ILE A 19 -14.29 -22.33 -14.87
N TYR A 20 -13.52 -23.28 -14.34
CA TYR A 20 -13.37 -23.48 -12.90
C TYR A 20 -12.78 -22.24 -12.22
N GLN A 21 -11.72 -21.66 -12.76
CA GLN A 21 -11.11 -20.45 -12.21
C GLN A 21 -12.08 -19.24 -12.26
N LEU A 22 -12.78 -19.05 -13.37
CA LEU A 22 -13.74 -17.96 -13.49
C LEU A 22 -14.98 -18.15 -12.60
N SER A 23 -15.28 -19.38 -12.16
CA SER A 23 -16.40 -19.63 -11.24
C SER A 23 -16.21 -18.94 -9.90
N TYR A 24 -14.97 -18.75 -9.43
CA TYR A 24 -14.67 -18.01 -8.22
C TYR A 24 -15.10 -16.54 -8.32
N THR A 25 -14.76 -15.86 -9.43
CA THR A 25 -15.19 -14.49 -9.68
C THR A 25 -16.71 -14.35 -9.77
N PHE A 26 -17.39 -15.36 -10.32
CA PHE A 26 -18.86 -15.34 -10.38
C PHE A 26 -19.47 -15.51 -8.98
N ILE A 27 -18.89 -16.36 -8.14
CA ILE A 27 -19.35 -16.60 -6.76
C ILE A 27 -19.16 -15.33 -5.92
N THR A 28 -17.99 -14.70 -5.97
CA THR A 28 -17.69 -13.49 -5.19
C THR A 28 -18.59 -12.33 -5.62
N ASN A 29 -18.72 -12.06 -6.91
CA ASN A 29 -19.59 -10.99 -7.41
C ASN A 29 -21.06 -11.21 -6.99
N LYS A 30 -21.54 -12.45 -6.96
CA LYS A 30 -22.91 -12.75 -6.51
C LYS A 30 -23.07 -12.48 -5.01
N LEU A 31 -22.15 -12.95 -4.17
CA LEU A 31 -22.23 -12.78 -2.72
C LEU A 31 -22.05 -11.31 -2.31
N GLU A 32 -21.19 -10.56 -2.98
CA GLU A 32 -21.05 -9.11 -2.77
C GLU A 32 -22.31 -8.35 -3.20
N GLY A 33 -22.94 -8.74 -4.30
CA GLY A 33 -24.23 -8.17 -4.70
C GLY A 33 -25.36 -8.50 -3.73
N ASP A 34 -25.37 -9.72 -3.14
CA ASP A 34 -26.33 -10.11 -2.11
C ASP A 34 -26.10 -9.29 -0.81
N ALA A 35 -24.83 -9.03 -0.44
CA ALA A 35 -24.46 -8.20 0.71
C ALA A 35 -24.89 -6.72 0.51
N GLU A 36 -24.65 -6.16 -0.66
CA GLU A 36 -25.09 -4.81 -1.02
C GLU A 36 -26.62 -4.69 -0.95
N ALA A 37 -27.32 -5.63 -1.56
CA ALA A 37 -28.80 -5.65 -1.51
C ALA A 37 -29.32 -5.77 -0.07
N TYR A 38 -28.66 -6.58 0.78
CA TYR A 38 -28.99 -6.68 2.19
C TYR A 38 -28.79 -5.34 2.90
N ALA A 39 -27.62 -4.70 2.74
CA ALA A 39 -27.30 -3.44 3.41
C ALA A 39 -28.26 -2.31 2.99
N VAL A 40 -28.54 -2.19 1.69
CA VAL A 40 -29.53 -1.22 1.16
C VAL A 40 -30.92 -1.45 1.74
N SER A 41 -31.31 -2.71 2.00
CA SER A 41 -32.61 -3.03 2.57
C SER A 41 -32.76 -2.65 4.06
N GLN A 42 -31.65 -2.46 4.77
CA GLN A 42 -31.63 -2.20 6.22
C GLN A 42 -31.51 -0.71 6.56
N ILE A 43 -31.05 0.13 5.65
CA ILE A 43 -30.77 1.55 5.90
C ILE A 43 -31.55 2.42 4.90
N SER A 44 -32.10 3.54 5.40
CA SER A 44 -32.74 4.54 4.54
C SER A 44 -31.71 5.48 3.93
N GLU A 45 -31.85 5.81 2.64
CA GLU A 45 -31.00 6.80 1.96
C GLU A 45 -31.01 8.21 2.60
N ALA A 46 -32.00 8.47 3.46
CA ALA A 46 -32.14 9.75 4.18
C ALA A 46 -31.35 9.81 5.51
N GLU A 47 -30.68 8.72 5.92
CA GLU A 47 -29.90 8.73 7.14
C GLU A 47 -28.58 9.47 6.98
N GLU A 48 -28.23 10.20 8.04
CA GLU A 48 -26.91 10.81 8.20
C GLU A 48 -25.85 9.68 8.21
N ASP A 49 -24.79 9.79 7.43
CA ASP A 49 -23.75 8.78 7.21
C ASP A 49 -24.21 7.49 6.51
N TYR A 50 -25.23 7.59 5.61
CA TYR A 50 -25.76 6.46 4.83
C TYR A 50 -24.65 5.58 4.22
N VAL A 51 -23.63 6.19 3.58
CA VAL A 51 -22.56 5.46 2.88
C VAL A 51 -21.74 4.63 3.87
N ALA A 52 -21.31 5.23 4.99
CA ALA A 52 -20.49 4.55 5.99
C ALA A 52 -21.26 3.40 6.68
N LYS A 53 -22.54 3.63 7.01
CA LYS A 53 -23.40 2.59 7.62
C LYS A 53 -23.67 1.45 6.66
N ARG A 54 -23.91 1.75 5.37
CA ARG A 54 -24.10 0.74 4.34
C ARG A 54 -22.86 -0.14 4.21
N GLU A 55 -21.69 0.46 4.09
CA GLU A 55 -20.42 -0.25 3.99
C GLU A 55 -20.12 -1.12 5.21
N ALA A 56 -20.43 -0.64 6.41
CA ALA A 56 -20.28 -1.42 7.65
C ALA A 56 -21.19 -2.64 7.67
N LEU A 57 -22.44 -2.50 7.20
CA LEU A 57 -23.38 -3.63 7.12
C LEU A 57 -22.99 -4.63 6.02
N GLU A 58 -22.52 -4.17 4.86
CA GLU A 58 -21.97 -5.04 3.82
C GLU A 58 -20.80 -5.87 4.36
N ALA A 59 -19.84 -5.21 5.03
CA ALA A 59 -18.69 -5.87 5.63
C ALA A 59 -19.11 -6.90 6.69
N SER A 60 -20.03 -6.54 7.58
CA SER A 60 -20.56 -7.45 8.62
C SER A 60 -21.29 -8.65 8.03
N TYR A 61 -22.05 -8.46 6.95
CA TYR A 61 -22.72 -9.56 6.26
C TYR A 61 -21.70 -10.51 5.63
N LEU A 62 -20.71 -9.99 4.90
CA LEU A 62 -19.67 -10.79 4.27
C LEU A 62 -18.81 -11.55 5.29
N ASP A 63 -18.49 -10.93 6.43
CA ASP A 63 -17.78 -11.57 7.53
C ASP A 63 -18.58 -12.73 8.12
N SER A 64 -19.89 -12.56 8.29
CA SER A 64 -20.80 -13.61 8.80
C SER A 64 -20.88 -14.85 7.91
N ILE A 65 -20.57 -14.72 6.62
CA ILE A 65 -20.59 -15.82 5.64
C ILE A 65 -19.19 -16.25 5.17
N SER A 66 -18.12 -15.64 5.70
CA SER A 66 -16.73 -15.83 5.26
C SER A 66 -16.33 -17.30 5.20
N ASP A 67 -16.63 -18.07 6.27
CA ASP A 67 -16.30 -19.49 6.43
C ASP A 67 -17.39 -20.44 5.88
N ASN A 68 -18.56 -19.90 5.49
CA ASN A 68 -19.64 -20.74 5.03
C ASN A 68 -19.34 -21.33 3.65
N THR A 69 -19.51 -22.65 3.51
CA THR A 69 -19.30 -23.32 2.23
C THR A 69 -20.39 -22.92 1.22
N VAL A 70 -20.00 -22.28 0.14
CA VAL A 70 -20.88 -21.87 -0.95
C VAL A 70 -20.81 -22.89 -2.10
N LEU A 71 -21.94 -23.26 -2.67
CA LEU A 71 -22.06 -24.28 -3.72
C LEU A 71 -21.41 -25.64 -3.38
N GLY A 72 -21.10 -25.89 -2.11
CA GLY A 72 -20.58 -27.17 -1.65
C GLY A 72 -19.09 -27.44 -1.90
N PHE A 73 -18.30 -26.47 -2.41
CA PHE A 73 -16.88 -26.69 -2.72
C PHE A 73 -15.92 -25.55 -2.36
N THR A 74 -16.39 -24.35 -1.98
CA THR A 74 -15.53 -23.22 -1.64
C THR A 74 -16.22 -22.33 -0.59
N SER A 75 -15.42 -21.64 0.25
CA SER A 75 -15.91 -20.54 1.11
C SER A 75 -15.85 -19.21 0.38
N TYR A 76 -16.46 -18.15 0.97
CA TYR A 76 -16.34 -16.79 0.42
C TYR A 76 -14.87 -16.32 0.45
N GLU A 77 -14.17 -16.55 1.55
CA GLU A 77 -12.76 -16.16 1.70
C GLU A 77 -11.87 -16.85 0.65
N ASP A 78 -12.01 -18.17 0.48
CA ASP A 78 -11.28 -18.92 -0.56
C ASP A 78 -11.61 -18.43 -1.98
N ALA A 79 -12.87 -18.10 -2.25
CA ALA A 79 -13.29 -17.60 -3.55
C ALA A 79 -12.72 -16.20 -3.80
N LYS A 80 -12.69 -15.35 -2.77
CA LYS A 80 -12.16 -13.99 -2.81
C LYS A 80 -10.67 -13.93 -3.12
N THR A 81 -9.89 -14.86 -2.56
CA THR A 81 -8.44 -14.96 -2.84
C THR A 81 -8.13 -15.42 -4.27
N LYS A 82 -9.08 -16.11 -4.93
CA LYS A 82 -8.91 -16.72 -6.26
C LYS A 82 -9.73 -16.03 -7.36
N GLU A 83 -10.44 -14.95 -7.05
CA GLU A 83 -11.20 -14.19 -8.05
C GLU A 83 -10.30 -13.48 -9.07
N LEU A 84 -10.88 -12.99 -10.15
CA LEU A 84 -10.19 -12.11 -11.10
C LEU A 84 -9.89 -10.76 -10.45
N ASN A 85 -8.61 -10.47 -10.28
CA ASN A 85 -8.16 -9.25 -9.63
C ASN A 85 -8.36 -8.03 -10.52
N LYS A 86 -8.97 -6.99 -9.95
CA LYS A 86 -9.19 -5.70 -10.61
C LYS A 86 -8.17 -4.69 -10.09
N GLY A 87 -7.51 -3.95 -10.99
CA GLY A 87 -6.56 -2.90 -10.63
C GLY A 87 -7.22 -1.69 -10.01
N LEU A 88 -6.38 -0.76 -9.57
CA LEU A 88 -6.78 0.50 -8.94
C LEU A 88 -7.75 1.31 -9.81
N ASP A 89 -7.48 1.36 -11.11
CA ASP A 89 -8.26 2.04 -12.13
C ASP A 89 -9.66 1.44 -12.38
N LEU A 90 -9.90 0.20 -11.92
CA LEU A 90 -11.19 -0.48 -12.02
C LEU A 90 -11.94 -0.61 -10.70
N LYS A 91 -11.24 -0.76 -9.58
CA LYS A 91 -11.83 -0.98 -8.25
C LYS A 91 -11.86 0.28 -7.39
N GLY A 92 -11.13 1.32 -7.81
CA GLY A 92 -10.81 2.47 -6.99
C GLY A 92 -9.77 2.11 -5.93
N GLY A 93 -9.46 3.03 -5.05
CA GLY A 93 -8.47 2.87 -3.98
C GLY A 93 -7.42 3.97 -3.95
N ILE A 94 -6.23 3.66 -3.44
CA ILE A 94 -5.14 4.62 -3.29
C ILE A 94 -3.86 4.14 -3.96
N ASN A 95 -3.17 5.07 -4.60
CA ASN A 95 -1.79 4.93 -5.09
C ASN A 95 -0.91 5.89 -4.30
N VAL A 96 0.13 5.37 -3.65
CA VAL A 96 1.04 6.15 -2.80
C VAL A 96 2.46 5.90 -3.24
N THR A 97 3.21 6.97 -3.49
CA THR A 97 4.66 6.90 -3.64
C THR A 97 5.32 7.32 -2.34
N LEU A 98 6.04 6.39 -1.73
CA LEU A 98 6.81 6.60 -0.51
C LEU A 98 8.26 6.90 -0.85
N GLN A 99 8.89 7.80 -0.11
CA GLN A 99 10.33 8.06 -0.13
C GLN A 99 10.93 7.62 1.19
N ILE A 100 11.81 6.62 1.16
CA ILE A 100 12.56 6.24 2.35
C ILE A 100 13.62 7.29 2.64
N SER A 101 13.66 7.77 3.89
CA SER A 101 14.57 8.83 4.34
C SER A 101 16.02 8.32 4.41
N VAL A 102 16.80 8.58 3.37
CA VAL A 102 18.25 8.28 3.36
C VAL A 102 18.97 9.04 4.47
N LYS A 103 18.48 10.24 4.82
CA LYS A 103 18.97 11.03 5.95
C LYS A 103 18.89 10.27 7.27
N ASP A 104 17.75 9.63 7.54
CA ASP A 104 17.54 8.88 8.78
C ASP A 104 18.37 7.60 8.80
N ILE A 105 18.54 6.95 7.64
CA ILE A 105 19.47 5.82 7.50
C ILE A 105 20.90 6.25 7.85
N LEU A 106 21.38 7.36 7.27
CA LEU A 106 22.72 7.90 7.56
C LEU A 106 22.91 8.21 9.05
N LYS A 107 21.91 8.85 9.69
CA LYS A 107 21.93 9.11 11.14
C LYS A 107 21.96 7.82 11.94
N GLY A 108 21.16 6.83 11.57
CA GLY A 108 21.14 5.52 12.22
C GLY A 108 22.47 4.79 12.09
N LEU A 109 23.05 4.75 10.89
CA LEU A 109 24.38 4.16 10.65
C LEU A 109 25.50 4.87 11.44
N ALA A 110 25.38 6.18 11.63
CA ALA A 110 26.28 6.98 12.46
C ALA A 110 25.90 6.97 13.96
N ASN A 111 25.03 6.05 14.40
CA ASN A 111 24.57 5.94 15.79
C ASN A 111 24.07 7.26 16.39
N ASN A 112 23.33 8.05 15.60
CA ASN A 112 22.82 9.38 15.97
C ASN A 112 23.92 10.34 16.49
N THR A 113 25.04 10.35 15.81
CA THR A 113 26.21 11.15 16.20
C THR A 113 25.87 12.64 16.38
N LYS A 114 26.54 13.26 17.35
CA LYS A 114 26.51 14.71 17.56
C LYS A 114 27.65 15.45 16.86
N ASN A 115 28.40 14.77 15.99
CA ASN A 115 29.48 15.39 15.24
C ASN A 115 28.99 16.60 14.43
N PRO A 116 29.53 17.83 14.62
CA PRO A 116 29.02 19.02 13.99
C PRO A 116 29.23 19.02 12.47
N VAL A 117 30.31 18.43 11.97
CA VAL A 117 30.60 18.34 10.53
C VAL A 117 29.57 17.41 9.84
N PHE A 118 29.32 16.24 10.44
CA PHE A 118 28.33 15.30 9.93
C PHE A 118 26.93 15.92 9.88
N ASN A 119 26.50 16.56 10.98
CA ASN A 119 25.16 17.16 11.06
C ASN A 119 25.02 18.38 10.12
N LYS A 120 26.09 19.16 9.93
CA LYS A 120 26.09 20.24 8.95
C LYS A 120 26.04 19.71 7.54
N ALA A 121 26.78 18.65 7.18
CA ALA A 121 26.70 18.02 5.88
C ALA A 121 25.29 17.51 5.55
N LEU A 122 24.57 16.96 6.54
CA LEU A 122 23.16 16.57 6.37
C LEU A 122 22.25 17.79 6.11
N ALA A 123 22.47 18.92 6.81
CA ALA A 123 21.69 20.14 6.60
C ALA A 123 21.98 20.77 5.22
N ASP A 124 23.23 20.81 4.81
CA ASP A 124 23.63 21.33 3.50
C ASP A 124 23.08 20.43 2.36
N ALA A 125 23.03 19.10 2.55
CA ALA A 125 22.40 18.16 1.65
C ALA A 125 20.88 18.35 1.57
N ASP A 126 20.20 18.66 2.68
CA ASP A 126 18.76 18.98 2.70
C ASP A 126 18.45 20.23 1.85
N GLU A 127 19.31 21.25 1.89
CA GLU A 127 19.14 22.46 1.08
C GLU A 127 19.40 22.16 -0.41
N ALA A 128 20.48 21.42 -0.72
CA ALA A 128 20.84 21.07 -2.07
C ALA A 128 19.80 20.17 -2.76
N SER A 129 19.13 19.27 -2.01
CA SER A 129 18.11 18.36 -2.53
C SER A 129 16.86 19.08 -3.07
N LYS A 130 16.63 20.35 -2.68
CA LYS A 130 15.50 21.16 -3.18
C LYS A 130 15.70 21.65 -4.60
N SER A 131 16.93 21.65 -5.12
CA SER A 131 17.30 22.25 -6.40
C SER A 131 18.17 21.35 -7.30
N SER A 132 18.44 20.12 -6.87
CA SER A 132 19.30 19.18 -7.59
C SER A 132 18.58 17.88 -7.90
N ASP A 133 18.88 17.29 -9.07
CA ASP A 133 18.40 15.95 -9.46
C ASP A 133 19.28 14.80 -8.94
N ASN A 134 20.40 15.13 -8.24
CA ASN A 134 21.30 14.14 -7.66
C ASN A 134 20.62 13.42 -6.49
N THR A 135 21.04 12.18 -6.20
CA THR A 135 20.54 11.45 -5.05
C THR A 135 20.97 12.10 -3.73
N TYR A 136 20.12 12.01 -2.69
CA TYR A 136 20.45 12.59 -1.38
C TYR A 136 21.81 12.12 -0.85
N LEU A 137 22.18 10.86 -1.10
CA LEU A 137 23.47 10.32 -0.70
C LEU A 137 24.65 10.99 -1.40
N GLU A 138 24.52 11.27 -2.68
CA GLU A 138 25.56 11.99 -3.44
C GLU A 138 25.70 13.41 -2.92
N LEU A 139 24.59 14.11 -2.72
CA LEU A 139 24.59 15.46 -2.14
C LEU A 139 25.20 15.50 -0.74
N PHE A 140 24.93 14.48 0.09
CA PHE A 140 25.59 14.35 1.39
C PHE A 140 27.10 14.17 1.28
N PHE A 141 27.57 13.33 0.38
CA PHE A 141 29.01 13.13 0.20
C PHE A 141 29.70 14.39 -0.34
N GLU A 142 29.09 15.09 -1.27
CA GLU A 142 29.57 16.37 -1.80
C GLU A 142 29.65 17.44 -0.69
N ALA A 143 28.57 17.60 0.06
CA ALA A 143 28.54 18.53 1.20
C ALA A 143 29.57 18.17 2.26
N PHE A 144 29.71 16.89 2.61
CA PHE A 144 30.70 16.43 3.56
C PHE A 144 32.12 16.72 3.09
N ASP A 145 32.46 16.41 1.83
CA ASP A 145 33.78 16.65 1.25
C ASP A 145 34.19 18.13 1.25
N GLN A 146 33.20 19.05 1.12
CA GLN A 146 33.44 20.50 1.14
C GLN A 146 33.78 21.02 2.55
N ILE A 147 33.20 20.44 3.61
CA ILE A 147 33.30 20.98 4.98
C ILE A 147 34.12 20.13 5.94
N LYS A 148 34.57 18.92 5.52
CA LYS A 148 35.15 17.90 6.39
C LYS A 148 36.45 18.33 7.11
N GLY A 149 37.26 19.22 6.51
CA GLY A 149 38.61 19.53 7.04
C GLY A 149 39.41 18.25 7.31
N ASP A 150 39.85 18.06 8.56
CA ASP A 150 40.56 16.84 9.00
C ASP A 150 39.61 15.69 9.40
N THR A 151 38.31 15.88 9.41
CA THR A 151 37.32 14.87 9.79
C THR A 151 37.15 13.84 8.66
N LYS A 152 37.22 12.55 9.01
CA LYS A 152 37.02 11.45 8.06
C LYS A 152 35.66 10.78 8.27
N LEU A 153 35.07 10.23 7.21
CA LEU A 153 33.89 9.36 7.32
C LEU A 153 34.18 8.15 8.21
N ALA A 154 35.40 7.61 8.16
CA ALA A 154 35.88 6.52 9.04
C ALA A 154 36.18 6.95 10.48
N SER A 155 35.68 8.10 10.93
CA SER A 155 35.85 8.52 12.35
C SER A 155 35.03 7.62 13.29
N PRO A 156 35.52 7.29 14.49
CA PRO A 156 34.79 6.45 15.45
C PRO A 156 33.46 7.06 15.91
N ASP A 157 33.34 8.36 15.88
CA ASP A 157 32.12 9.10 16.21
C ASP A 157 31.18 9.25 15.01
N ILE A 158 31.52 8.75 13.83
CA ILE A 158 30.67 8.75 12.64
C ILE A 158 30.40 7.28 12.21
N PHE A 159 31.18 6.72 11.27
CA PHE A 159 30.88 5.40 10.71
C PHE A 159 31.83 4.28 11.20
N ALA A 160 33.01 4.57 11.77
CA ALA A 160 33.86 3.53 12.38
C ALA A 160 33.37 3.21 13.82
N ASN A 161 32.07 3.09 14.00
CA ASN A 161 31.42 2.76 15.26
C ASN A 161 31.24 1.24 15.45
N LYS A 162 30.80 0.82 16.63
CA LYS A 162 30.61 -0.58 16.97
C LYS A 162 29.65 -1.33 16.04
N GLY A 163 28.62 -0.66 15.51
CA GLY A 163 27.63 -1.27 14.62
C GLY A 163 28.15 -1.57 13.21
N LEU A 164 29.22 -0.88 12.79
CA LEU A 164 29.83 -1.05 11.46
C LEU A 164 31.30 -1.56 11.55
N SER A 165 31.73 -2.03 12.72
CA SER A 165 33.11 -2.46 12.97
C SER A 165 33.60 -3.58 12.05
N ASP A 166 32.71 -4.41 11.53
CA ASP A 166 33.02 -5.50 10.61
C ASP A 166 33.28 -5.00 9.17
N ASP A 167 32.71 -3.86 8.81
CA ASP A 167 32.76 -3.30 7.45
C ASP A 167 33.67 -2.07 7.37
N ILE A 168 33.78 -1.26 8.44
CA ILE A 168 34.51 0.02 8.45
C ILE A 168 35.44 0.09 9.64
N ASN A 169 36.73 0.34 9.36
CA ASN A 169 37.73 0.63 10.39
C ASN A 169 38.28 2.06 10.23
N PHE A 170 38.83 2.62 11.30
CA PHE A 170 39.30 4.00 11.34
C PHE A 170 40.52 4.29 10.42
N GLN A 171 41.13 3.27 9.82
CA GLN A 171 42.25 3.43 8.86
C GLN A 171 41.80 3.63 7.44
N MET A 172 40.50 3.35 7.14
CA MET A 172 39.96 3.48 5.80
C MET A 172 39.89 4.94 5.35
N THR A 173 40.08 5.14 4.06
CA THR A 173 39.86 6.45 3.39
C THR A 173 38.38 6.66 3.12
N ASP A 174 37.96 7.93 2.94
CA ASP A 174 36.57 8.25 2.61
C ASP A 174 36.10 7.52 1.33
N ASP A 175 36.98 7.39 0.33
CA ASP A 175 36.67 6.67 -0.92
C ASP A 175 36.43 5.17 -0.71
N GLN A 176 36.99 4.59 0.31
CA GLN A 176 36.74 3.20 0.70
C GLN A 176 35.45 3.06 1.53
N VAL A 177 35.10 4.09 2.30
CA VAL A 177 33.88 4.10 3.13
C VAL A 177 32.62 4.36 2.28
N LYS A 178 32.69 5.28 1.31
CA LYS A 178 31.52 5.64 0.48
C LYS A 178 30.79 4.44 -0.16
N PRO A 179 31.49 3.46 -0.80
CA PRO A 179 30.83 2.26 -1.34
C PRO A 179 30.17 1.39 -0.25
N VAL A 180 30.77 1.31 0.94
CA VAL A 180 30.20 0.54 2.06
C VAL A 180 28.91 1.19 2.54
N ILE A 181 28.90 2.52 2.72
CA ILE A 181 27.70 3.25 3.12
C ILE A 181 26.61 3.12 2.06
N ARG A 182 26.95 3.23 0.76
CA ARG A 182 25.97 3.03 -0.33
C ARG A 182 25.33 1.65 -0.22
N ARG A 183 26.11 0.59 -0.05
CA ARG A 183 25.59 -0.77 0.13
C ARG A 183 24.68 -0.87 1.36
N LYS A 184 25.07 -0.28 2.51
CA LYS A 184 24.26 -0.30 3.74
C LYS A 184 22.94 0.44 3.59
N ILE A 185 22.92 1.51 2.82
CA ILE A 185 21.67 2.24 2.49
C ILE A 185 20.78 1.36 1.60
N ASP A 186 21.34 0.73 0.57
CA ASP A 186 20.57 -0.19 -0.28
C ASP A 186 19.99 -1.38 0.51
N GLU A 187 20.78 -1.97 1.42
CA GLU A 187 20.33 -3.01 2.35
C GLU A 187 19.17 -2.51 3.24
N SER A 188 19.25 -1.28 3.74
CA SER A 188 18.21 -0.67 4.56
C SER A 188 16.93 -0.39 3.76
N ILE A 189 17.04 0.08 2.51
CA ILE A 189 15.89 0.28 1.62
C ILE A 189 15.21 -1.05 1.28
N VAL A 190 15.98 -2.12 1.05
CA VAL A 190 15.43 -3.47 0.85
C VAL A 190 14.68 -3.93 2.09
N SER A 191 15.26 -3.76 3.28
CA SER A 191 14.60 -4.09 4.54
C SER A 191 13.31 -3.29 4.75
N ALA A 192 13.31 -1.99 4.44
CA ALA A 192 12.11 -1.16 4.50
C ALA A 192 11.01 -1.67 3.55
N PHE A 193 11.39 -2.06 2.34
CA PHE A 193 10.47 -2.63 1.36
C PHE A 193 9.81 -3.91 1.86
N GLU A 194 10.56 -4.84 2.46
CA GLU A 194 10.02 -6.08 3.00
C GLU A 194 9.07 -5.83 4.19
N VAL A 195 9.45 -4.90 5.10
CA VAL A 195 8.57 -4.50 6.21
C VAL A 195 7.27 -3.87 5.71
N LEU A 196 7.35 -2.97 4.73
CA LEU A 196 6.15 -2.35 4.13
C LEU A 196 5.27 -3.40 3.44
N ARG A 197 5.88 -4.35 2.75
CA ARG A 197 5.16 -5.45 2.09
C ARG A 197 4.39 -6.28 3.11
N GLU A 198 5.01 -6.68 4.21
CA GLU A 198 4.36 -7.46 5.27
C GLU A 198 3.20 -6.70 5.92
N ARG A 199 3.36 -5.37 6.14
CA ARG A 199 2.28 -4.52 6.65
C ARG A 199 1.09 -4.44 5.69
N ILE A 200 1.39 -4.27 4.40
CA ILE A 200 0.39 -4.16 3.35
C ILE A 200 -0.38 -5.47 3.19
N ASP A 201 0.31 -6.62 3.24
CA ASP A 201 -0.32 -7.94 3.19
C ASP A 201 -1.29 -8.14 4.38
N GLY A 202 -0.95 -7.60 5.55
CA GLY A 202 -1.81 -7.61 6.73
C GLY A 202 -2.97 -6.60 6.73
N PHE A 203 -2.99 -5.64 5.80
CA PHE A 203 -4.02 -4.59 5.74
C PHE A 203 -5.39 -5.09 5.27
N GLY A 204 -5.44 -6.28 4.66
CA GLY A 204 -6.69 -6.91 4.20
C GLY A 204 -7.20 -6.40 2.84
N VAL A 205 -6.36 -5.69 2.08
CA VAL A 205 -6.65 -5.33 0.69
C VAL A 205 -6.32 -6.51 -0.22
N THR A 206 -7.21 -6.82 -1.14
CA THR A 206 -7.01 -7.88 -2.13
C THR A 206 -5.91 -7.47 -3.12
N GLN A 207 -4.77 -8.16 -3.08
CA GLN A 207 -3.64 -8.01 -3.99
C GLN A 207 -3.09 -6.59 -4.11
N PRO A 208 -2.48 -6.08 -3.06
CA PRO A 208 -1.71 -4.86 -3.13
C PRO A 208 -0.53 -5.03 -4.10
N ASN A 209 -0.19 -3.96 -4.80
CA ASN A 209 1.02 -3.93 -5.62
C ASN A 209 2.05 -3.04 -4.95
N ILE A 210 3.24 -3.59 -4.69
CA ILE A 210 4.34 -2.83 -4.12
C ILE A 210 5.57 -3.00 -5.02
N GLN A 211 6.18 -1.89 -5.42
CA GLN A 211 7.32 -1.88 -6.34
C GLN A 211 8.36 -0.86 -5.90
N ARG A 212 9.64 -1.24 -6.00
CA ARG A 212 10.75 -0.30 -5.83
C ARG A 212 11.05 0.40 -7.14
N GLU A 213 11.22 1.72 -7.09
CA GLU A 213 11.63 2.52 -8.24
C GLU A 213 13.17 2.65 -8.31
N GLY A 214 13.81 1.64 -8.89
CA GLY A 214 15.27 1.62 -9.03
C GLY A 214 16.00 1.75 -7.69
N ASN A 215 17.04 2.59 -7.66
CA ASN A 215 17.86 2.88 -6.46
C ASN A 215 17.53 4.26 -5.84
N SER A 216 16.39 4.85 -6.20
CA SER A 216 15.99 6.18 -5.72
C SER A 216 15.54 6.21 -4.27
N GLY A 217 15.33 5.05 -3.65
CA GLY A 217 14.69 4.92 -2.34
C GLY A 217 13.19 5.15 -2.38
N ARG A 218 12.59 5.24 -3.57
CA ARG A 218 11.14 5.36 -3.75
C ARG A 218 10.50 3.99 -3.82
N ILE A 219 9.32 3.89 -3.21
CA ILE A 219 8.49 2.69 -3.21
C ILE A 219 7.08 3.10 -3.63
N LEU A 220 6.63 2.55 -4.73
CA LEU A 220 5.26 2.69 -5.22
C LEU A 220 4.39 1.64 -4.54
N VAL A 221 3.27 2.06 -3.97
CA VAL A 221 2.27 1.21 -3.30
C VAL A 221 0.91 1.50 -3.88
N GLU A 222 0.29 0.49 -4.48
CA GLU A 222 -1.08 0.55 -4.97
C GLU A 222 -1.96 -0.37 -4.11
N LEU A 223 -3.02 0.19 -3.54
CA LEU A 223 -3.98 -0.53 -2.70
C LEU A 223 -5.37 -0.50 -3.35
N PRO A 224 -5.66 -1.42 -4.28
CA PRO A 224 -6.95 -1.47 -4.94
C PRO A 224 -8.07 -1.82 -3.96
N GLY A 225 -9.14 -1.04 -3.97
CA GLY A 225 -10.30 -1.24 -3.11
C GLY A 225 -10.09 -0.81 -1.66
N ALA A 226 -8.99 -0.12 -1.33
CA ALA A 226 -8.83 0.52 -0.02
C ALA A 226 -9.84 1.65 0.11
N ARG A 227 -10.72 1.55 1.12
CA ARG A 227 -11.80 2.53 1.37
C ARG A 227 -11.33 3.62 2.35
N ASP A 228 -10.61 3.22 3.38
CA ASP A 228 -10.06 4.13 4.40
C ASP A 228 -8.65 4.59 4.01
N ILE A 229 -8.60 5.75 3.35
CA ILE A 229 -7.38 6.34 2.83
C ILE A 229 -6.47 6.82 3.96
N ALA A 230 -7.06 7.45 4.98
CA ALA A 230 -6.31 7.99 6.12
C ALA A 230 -5.60 6.87 6.89
N ARG A 231 -6.30 5.77 7.15
CA ARG A 231 -5.76 4.57 7.78
C ARG A 231 -4.62 3.95 6.95
N ALA A 232 -4.81 3.85 5.63
CA ALA A 232 -3.77 3.34 4.74
C ALA A 232 -2.51 4.21 4.76
N GLN A 233 -2.66 5.53 4.72
CA GLN A 233 -1.54 6.49 4.79
C GLN A 233 -0.83 6.42 6.14
N GLU A 234 -1.56 6.35 7.26
CA GLU A 234 -1.00 6.21 8.61
C GLU A 234 -0.18 4.92 8.73
N LEU A 235 -0.70 3.79 8.25
CA LEU A 235 -0.02 2.49 8.26
C LEU A 235 1.29 2.51 7.45
N LEU A 236 1.26 3.14 6.28
CA LEU A 236 2.39 3.20 5.37
C LEU A 236 3.50 4.14 5.86
N SER A 237 3.13 5.28 6.46
CA SER A 237 4.08 6.29 6.94
C SER A 237 4.60 6.01 8.35
N SER A 238 3.89 5.19 9.14
CA SER A 238 4.31 4.81 10.49
C SER A 238 5.66 4.12 10.50
N THR A 239 6.59 4.60 11.33
CA THR A 239 7.89 3.93 11.51
C THR A 239 7.79 2.66 12.35
N ALA A 240 6.63 2.46 13.03
CA ALA A 240 6.39 1.37 13.98
C ALA A 240 7.44 1.28 15.09
N GLN A 241 7.91 2.42 15.53
CA GLN A 241 8.85 2.46 16.64
C GLN A 241 8.08 2.25 17.95
N LEU A 242 7.92 0.99 18.31
CA LEU A 242 7.32 0.60 19.60
C LEU A 242 8.35 0.82 20.71
N GLU A 243 7.92 1.47 21.77
CA GLU A 243 8.72 1.79 22.95
C GLU A 243 7.89 1.55 24.21
N PHE A 244 8.53 0.96 25.24
CA PHE A 244 7.93 0.78 26.55
C PHE A 244 8.64 1.67 27.57
N TRP A 245 7.87 2.55 28.21
CA TRP A 245 8.39 3.55 29.14
C TRP A 245 7.68 3.44 30.49
N GLU A 246 8.42 3.53 31.57
CA GLU A 246 7.82 3.74 32.89
C GLU A 246 7.35 5.21 33.02
N THR A 247 6.12 5.42 33.49
CA THR A 247 5.59 6.77 33.73
C THR A 247 6.05 7.31 35.08
N TYR A 248 6.01 8.63 35.25
CA TYR A 248 6.03 9.21 36.58
C TYR A 248 4.63 9.15 37.19
N PRO A 249 4.48 8.97 38.54
CA PRO A 249 3.18 8.99 39.18
C PRO A 249 2.57 10.41 39.11
N GLN A 250 1.26 10.50 39.02
CA GLN A 250 0.51 11.78 39.01
C GLN A 250 0.83 12.67 40.23
N SER A 251 1.15 12.05 41.37
CA SER A 251 1.51 12.73 42.63
C SER A 251 2.95 13.27 42.68
N ASN A 252 3.71 13.21 41.57
CA ASN A 252 5.09 13.70 41.57
C ASN A 252 5.13 15.24 41.64
N ASN A 253 5.49 15.74 42.82
CA ASN A 253 5.58 17.22 43.07
C ASN A 253 6.63 17.89 42.18
N SER A 254 7.71 17.23 41.79
CA SER A 254 8.74 17.81 40.93
C SER A 254 8.21 18.18 39.56
N ILE A 255 7.32 17.35 38.98
CA ILE A 255 6.67 17.63 37.70
C ILE A 255 5.69 18.79 37.81
N GLY A 256 4.86 18.81 38.87
CA GLY A 256 3.94 19.94 39.13
C GLY A 256 4.70 21.26 39.26
N ASN A 257 5.76 21.29 40.07
CA ASN A 257 6.60 22.46 40.24
C ASN A 257 7.29 22.89 38.94
N PHE A 258 7.74 21.95 38.14
CA PHE A 258 8.30 22.22 36.81
C PHE A 258 7.27 22.92 35.90
N LEU A 259 6.05 22.41 35.79
CA LEU A 259 5.01 23.01 34.95
C LEU A 259 4.67 24.43 35.37
N VAL A 260 4.64 24.73 36.69
CA VAL A 260 4.47 26.08 37.20
C VAL A 260 5.65 26.98 36.82
N SER A 261 6.89 26.52 37.04
CA SER A 261 8.10 27.29 36.70
C SER A 261 8.22 27.52 35.18
N ALA A 262 7.86 26.52 34.38
CA ALA A 262 7.81 26.61 32.94
C ALA A 262 6.80 27.63 32.44
N ASN A 263 5.59 27.64 33.04
CA ASN A 263 4.56 28.63 32.73
C ASN A 263 5.01 30.07 33.03
N GLU A 264 5.64 30.30 34.21
CA GLU A 264 6.15 31.65 34.56
C GLU A 264 7.28 32.08 33.63
N ARG A 265 8.22 31.16 33.30
CA ARG A 265 9.30 31.47 32.37
C ARG A 265 8.80 31.79 30.97
N LEU A 266 7.80 31.04 30.50
CA LEU A 266 7.21 31.27 29.17
C LEU A 266 6.45 32.62 29.09
N LYS A 267 5.79 33.05 30.18
CA LYS A 267 5.22 34.38 30.27
C LYS A 267 6.24 35.49 30.06
N GLU A 268 7.47 35.29 30.60
CA GLU A 268 8.55 36.27 30.40
C GLU A 268 9.03 36.27 28.94
N ILE A 269 9.14 35.10 28.29
CA ILE A 269 9.60 34.97 26.91
C ILE A 269 8.57 35.52 25.92
N LEU A 270 7.28 35.29 26.18
CA LEU A 270 6.19 35.68 25.30
C LEU A 270 5.72 37.14 25.53
N LYS A 271 6.22 37.84 26.57
CA LYS A 271 5.91 39.28 26.74
C LYS A 271 6.45 40.03 25.52
N PRO A 272 5.59 40.75 24.75
CA PRO A 272 6.11 41.68 23.73
C PRO A 272 7.02 42.69 24.42
N GLU A 273 8.20 43.01 23.86
CA GLU A 273 8.98 44.18 24.23
C GLU A 273 8.06 45.40 24.09
N ALA A 274 7.58 45.90 25.21
CA ALA A 274 6.84 47.14 25.24
C ALA A 274 7.81 48.27 24.77
N LYS A 275 7.65 48.72 23.54
CA LYS A 275 8.17 50.02 23.13
C LYS A 275 7.53 51.05 24.07
N GLU A 276 8.36 51.69 24.91
CA GLU A 276 8.03 52.91 25.59
C GLU A 276 7.65 53.96 24.54
N ASP A 277 6.36 54.23 24.41
CA ASP A 277 5.89 55.50 23.86
C ASP A 277 4.63 55.95 24.62
N THR A 278 4.89 56.87 25.49
CA THR A 278 4.17 58.10 25.90
C THR A 278 2.65 58.21 25.75
N GLU A 279 2.08 58.60 26.91
CA GLU A 279 0.87 59.42 27.13
C GLU A 279 -0.51 58.75 27.04
N ALA A 280 -0.99 58.45 28.23
CA ALA A 280 -2.39 58.20 28.55
C ALA A 280 -3.26 59.46 28.41
N LYS A 281 -4.37 59.34 27.71
CA LYS A 281 -5.58 60.10 27.90
C LYS A 281 -6.68 59.23 28.46
N PRO A 282 -7.45 59.67 29.47
CA PRO A 282 -8.52 58.87 30.05
C PRO A 282 -9.78 59.00 29.21
N GLU A 283 -10.29 57.89 28.71
CA GLU A 283 -11.65 57.79 28.17
C GLU A 283 -12.51 56.82 29.00
N SER A 284 -13.50 57.46 29.54
CA SER A 284 -14.83 57.12 30.08
C SER A 284 -15.21 55.63 30.42
N GLU A 285 -15.67 55.57 31.70
CA GLU A 285 -16.24 54.42 32.44
C GLU A 285 -17.59 53.89 31.93
N ILE A 286 -17.97 53.99 30.70
CA ILE A 286 -19.30 53.52 30.21
C ILE A 286 -19.26 52.30 29.35
N ASP A 287 -18.11 51.89 28.79
CA ASP A 287 -18.00 50.71 27.92
C ASP A 287 -17.71 49.37 28.66
N SER A 288 -17.54 49.43 29.99
CA SER A 288 -17.22 48.20 30.76
C SER A 288 -18.42 47.43 31.29
N LEU A 289 -19.66 47.81 30.97
CA LEU A 289 -20.89 47.20 31.51
C LEU A 289 -21.75 46.45 30.46
N LEU A 290 -21.30 46.31 29.22
CA LEU A 290 -22.05 45.65 28.14
C LEU A 290 -21.26 44.60 27.34
N SER A 291 -20.19 44.05 27.88
CA SER A 291 -19.58 42.84 27.27
C SER A 291 -20.08 41.60 27.99
N ASP A 292 -20.95 40.93 27.28
CA ASP A 292 -21.50 39.60 27.59
C ASP A 292 -20.36 38.58 27.90
N VAL A 293 -20.54 37.91 29.02
CA VAL A 293 -19.71 36.80 29.48
C VAL A 293 -19.84 35.67 28.51
N SER A 294 -18.87 35.43 27.58
CA SER A 294 -18.73 34.07 26.97
C SER A 294 -17.53 33.95 26.10
N GLN A 295 -16.59 34.09 25.84
CA GLN A 295 -15.45 33.53 25.05
C GLN A 295 -14.13 34.31 25.26
N ASP A 296 -14.19 35.61 25.37
CA ASP A 296 -13.01 36.47 25.60
C ASP A 296 -12.31 36.24 26.96
N SER A 297 -13.04 35.78 27.98
CA SER A 297 -12.44 35.51 29.31
C SER A 297 -11.57 34.26 29.36
N LEU A 298 -11.83 33.25 28.47
CA LEU A 298 -11.00 32.05 28.32
C LEU A 298 -9.71 32.35 27.54
N ASP A 299 -9.80 33.18 26.51
CA ASP A 299 -8.62 33.62 25.73
C ASP A 299 -7.69 34.54 26.53
N MET A 300 -8.22 35.42 27.36
CA MET A 300 -7.41 36.24 28.26
C MET A 300 -6.72 35.40 29.35
N THR A 301 -7.35 34.33 29.82
CA THR A 301 -6.75 33.43 30.82
C THR A 301 -5.68 32.55 30.18
N ALA A 302 -5.87 32.12 28.94
CA ALA A 302 -4.88 31.37 28.16
C ALA A 302 -3.66 32.22 27.81
N GLN A 303 -3.82 33.47 27.43
CA GLN A 303 -2.71 34.45 27.23
C GLN A 303 -1.96 34.79 28.53
N ALA A 304 -2.67 34.83 29.66
CA ALA A 304 -2.04 35.04 30.96
C ALA A 304 -1.27 33.82 31.50
N ASN A 305 -1.62 32.63 31.07
CA ASN A 305 -1.02 31.36 31.51
C ASN A 305 -0.83 30.40 30.31
N PRO A 306 0.22 30.59 29.52
CA PRO A 306 0.38 29.88 28.22
C PRO A 306 0.46 28.36 28.34
N ILE A 307 0.91 27.83 29.47
CA ILE A 307 0.90 26.37 29.72
C ILE A 307 -0.29 26.02 30.62
N LEU A 308 -0.36 26.58 31.83
CA LEU A 308 -1.35 26.15 32.82
C LEU A 308 -2.79 26.53 32.42
N GLY A 309 -2.99 27.56 31.60
CA GLY A 309 -4.32 27.94 31.09
C GLY A 309 -4.92 26.96 30.09
N LYS A 310 -4.07 26.16 29.42
CA LYS A 310 -4.45 25.14 28.44
C LYS A 310 -4.45 23.71 29.00
N LEU A 311 -3.83 23.51 30.17
CA LEU A 311 -3.79 22.17 30.80
C LEU A 311 -5.01 21.99 31.70
N ILE A 312 -5.65 20.84 31.55
CA ILE A 312 -6.77 20.35 32.34
C ILE A 312 -6.22 19.27 33.31
N PRO A 313 -6.70 19.21 34.57
CA PRO A 313 -6.30 18.16 35.50
C PRO A 313 -6.54 16.77 34.92
N ALA A 314 -5.60 15.86 35.14
CA ALA A 314 -5.74 14.45 34.72
C ALA A 314 -6.83 13.75 35.53
N ASN A 315 -7.39 12.67 34.95
CA ASN A 315 -8.39 11.87 35.63
C ASN A 315 -7.78 11.17 36.87
N PRO A 316 -8.49 11.14 38.01
CA PRO A 316 -8.03 10.40 39.17
C PRO A 316 -7.80 8.94 38.85
N GLY A 317 -6.62 8.40 39.22
CA GLY A 317 -6.24 7.01 38.97
C GLY A 317 -5.66 6.73 37.59
N SER A 318 -5.57 7.73 36.68
CA SER A 318 -4.78 7.61 35.46
C SER A 318 -3.29 7.82 35.78
N HIS A 319 -2.41 7.36 34.89
CA HIS A 319 -0.97 7.63 34.97
C HIS A 319 -0.53 8.87 34.16
N ALA A 320 -1.53 9.64 33.66
CA ALA A 320 -1.32 10.94 33.01
C ALA A 320 -1.03 12.02 34.05
N ILE A 321 -0.26 13.04 33.66
CA ILE A 321 0.05 14.18 34.52
C ILE A 321 -0.92 15.35 34.32
N ALA A 322 -1.46 15.49 33.12
CA ALA A 322 -2.45 16.50 32.74
C ALA A 322 -3.20 16.06 31.48
N ARG A 323 -4.18 16.85 31.06
CA ARG A 323 -4.91 16.71 29.81
C ARG A 323 -4.91 18.04 29.06
N ALA A 324 -5.12 18.03 27.76
CA ALA A 324 -5.33 19.23 26.96
C ALA A 324 -6.23 18.95 25.75
N MET A 325 -6.74 20.00 25.14
CA MET A 325 -7.42 19.88 23.86
C MET A 325 -6.42 19.48 22.77
N VAL A 326 -6.86 18.65 21.83
CA VAL A 326 -6.01 18.18 20.70
C VAL A 326 -5.43 19.37 19.93
N SER A 327 -6.20 20.45 19.74
CA SER A 327 -5.74 21.70 19.10
C SER A 327 -4.53 22.34 19.76
N ASP A 328 -4.39 22.22 21.09
CA ASP A 328 -3.32 22.86 21.87
C ASP A 328 -2.06 21.98 22.00
N THR A 329 -2.15 20.68 21.67
CA THR A 329 -1.05 19.72 21.89
C THR A 329 0.22 20.08 21.14
N ALA A 330 0.12 20.61 19.92
CA ALA A 330 1.25 21.00 19.10
C ALA A 330 2.02 22.16 19.75
N GLU A 331 1.33 23.23 20.14
CA GLU A 331 1.91 24.40 20.76
C GLU A 331 2.50 24.10 22.15
N LEU A 332 1.75 23.39 22.99
CA LEU A 332 2.25 22.93 24.30
C LEU A 332 3.46 22.02 24.16
N GLY A 333 3.46 21.17 23.13
CA GLY A 333 4.59 20.29 22.81
C GLY A 333 5.85 21.07 22.42
N GLU A 334 5.73 22.17 21.67
CA GLU A 334 6.84 23.07 21.35
C GLU A 334 7.37 23.75 22.60
N TYR A 335 6.48 24.31 23.44
CA TYR A 335 6.87 24.96 24.70
C TYR A 335 7.67 24.03 25.62
N LEU A 336 7.21 22.79 25.81
CA LEU A 336 7.87 21.81 26.66
C LEU A 336 9.23 21.31 26.08
N ARG A 337 9.48 21.52 24.77
CA ARG A 337 10.77 21.16 24.12
C ARG A 337 11.76 22.32 24.09
N MET A 338 11.36 23.56 24.34
CA MET A 338 12.24 24.72 24.31
C MET A 338 13.44 24.52 25.25
N PRO A 339 14.68 24.81 24.81
CA PRO A 339 15.87 24.63 25.63
C PRO A 339 15.84 25.43 26.96
N GLU A 340 15.23 26.61 26.93
CA GLU A 340 15.06 27.49 28.10
C GLU A 340 14.13 26.87 29.15
N ILE A 341 13.07 26.21 28.72
CA ILE A 341 12.13 25.46 29.57
C ILE A 341 12.73 24.19 30.09
N ARG A 342 13.38 23.39 29.19
CA ARG A 342 14.03 22.15 29.57
C ARG A 342 15.10 22.29 30.64
N ARG A 343 15.78 23.44 30.71
CA ARG A 343 16.77 23.73 31.76
C ARG A 343 16.17 23.90 33.16
N LEU A 344 14.86 24.12 33.27
CA LEU A 344 14.14 24.24 34.53
C LEU A 344 13.81 22.86 35.16
N LEU A 345 14.03 21.74 34.44
CA LEU A 345 13.77 20.43 34.97
C LEU A 345 14.67 20.13 36.17
N PRO A 346 14.11 19.79 37.34
CA PRO A 346 14.86 19.32 38.49
C PRO A 346 15.74 18.10 38.17
N ASN A 347 16.81 17.90 38.94
CA ASN A 347 17.78 16.83 38.69
C ASN A 347 17.15 15.41 38.72
N ASP A 348 16.14 15.19 39.54
CA ASP A 348 15.42 13.91 39.69
C ASP A 348 14.56 13.57 38.48
N ILE A 349 14.16 14.58 37.69
CA ILE A 349 13.35 14.42 36.47
C ILE A 349 14.02 15.03 35.23
N GLN A 350 15.34 15.26 35.24
CA GLN A 350 16.10 15.98 34.22
C GLN A 350 15.91 15.39 32.80
N PHE A 351 15.76 14.08 32.69
CA PHE A 351 15.65 13.37 31.41
C PHE A 351 14.21 13.03 31.04
N THR A 352 13.20 13.61 31.70
CA THR A 352 11.78 13.35 31.42
C THR A 352 11.46 13.61 29.94
N LYS A 353 10.75 12.67 29.32
CA LYS A 353 10.14 12.81 27.98
C LYS A 353 8.65 13.05 28.17
N PHE A 354 8.12 14.13 27.61
CA PHE A 354 6.69 14.45 27.63
C PHE A 354 6.08 14.01 26.31
N LEU A 355 5.03 13.14 26.35
CA LEU A 355 4.32 12.67 25.17
C LEU A 355 2.81 12.76 25.40
N TRP A 356 2.11 13.02 24.31
CA TRP A 356 0.66 13.04 24.25
C TRP A 356 0.09 11.67 23.92
N GLU A 357 -1.10 11.41 24.42
CA GLU A 357 -1.92 10.28 23.98
C GLU A 357 -2.29 10.43 22.50
N ARG A 358 -2.40 9.32 21.79
CA ARG A 358 -2.96 9.30 20.44
C ARG A 358 -4.44 9.69 20.50
N PRO A 359 -4.88 10.75 19.79
CA PRO A 359 -6.30 11.09 19.77
C PRO A 359 -7.08 9.96 19.10
N ALA A 360 -8.11 9.43 19.77
CA ALA A 360 -9.06 8.52 19.16
C ALA A 360 -10.04 9.33 18.28
N GLN A 361 -10.75 8.65 17.39
CA GLN A 361 -11.79 9.27 16.56
C GLN A 361 -12.82 9.99 17.47
N ASP A 362 -13.18 11.22 17.14
CA ASP A 362 -14.15 12.05 17.88
C ASP A 362 -13.77 12.43 19.34
N VAL A 363 -12.49 12.33 19.71
CA VAL A 363 -12.00 12.76 21.01
C VAL A 363 -11.26 14.09 20.89
N GLU A 364 -11.78 15.10 21.59
CA GLU A 364 -11.20 16.46 21.61
C GLU A 364 -10.14 16.67 22.69
N ILE A 365 -10.07 15.81 23.70
CA ILE A 365 -9.18 15.96 24.86
C ILE A 365 -8.30 14.71 24.97
N VAL A 366 -6.99 14.91 25.07
CA VAL A 366 -5.97 13.85 25.16
C VAL A 366 -5.13 14.00 26.41
N ASP A 367 -4.61 12.89 26.91
CA ASP A 367 -3.76 12.79 28.09
C ASP A 367 -2.30 13.16 27.78
N LEU A 368 -1.66 13.84 28.71
CA LEU A 368 -0.22 14.15 28.71
C LEU A 368 0.50 13.24 29.71
N TYR A 369 1.52 12.54 29.23
CA TYR A 369 2.33 11.65 30.06
C TYR A 369 3.75 12.17 30.24
N ALA A 370 4.28 12.02 31.46
CA ALA A 370 5.69 12.23 31.75
C ALA A 370 6.36 10.85 31.87
N LEU A 371 7.33 10.58 31.02
CA LEU A 371 7.98 9.31 30.88
C LEU A 371 9.39 9.36 31.46
N LYS A 372 9.79 8.32 32.21
CA LYS A 372 11.13 8.19 32.77
C LYS A 372 12.10 7.81 31.65
N SER A 373 13.05 8.70 31.36
CA SER A 373 14.06 8.51 30.34
C SER A 373 15.47 8.58 30.94
N ASN A 374 16.46 8.21 30.16
CA ASN A 374 17.87 8.28 30.49
C ASN A 374 18.56 9.46 29.75
N ARG A 375 19.87 9.63 29.96
CA ARG A 375 20.68 10.69 29.33
C ARG A 375 20.70 10.55 27.79
N GLU A 376 20.54 9.36 27.26
CA GLU A 376 20.56 9.06 25.82
C GLU A 376 19.20 9.25 25.17
N GLY A 377 18.12 9.37 25.96
CA GLY A 377 16.74 9.49 25.46
C GLY A 377 16.18 8.18 24.90
N THR A 378 16.78 7.04 25.30
CA THR A 378 16.36 5.71 24.83
C THR A 378 15.32 5.10 25.75
N PRO A 379 14.33 4.33 25.22
CA PRO A 379 13.37 3.61 26.02
C PRO A 379 14.04 2.51 26.85
N ARG A 380 13.40 2.10 27.92
CA ARG A 380 13.87 0.97 28.73
C ARG A 380 13.78 -0.35 27.96
N ILE A 381 12.70 -0.52 27.18
CA ILE A 381 12.50 -1.64 26.27
C ILE A 381 12.01 -1.09 24.94
N SER A 382 12.60 -1.55 23.84
CA SER A 382 12.19 -1.22 22.49
C SER A 382 11.46 -2.41 21.82
N GLY A 383 10.72 -2.13 20.77
CA GLY A 383 9.89 -3.13 20.08
C GLY A 383 10.65 -4.29 19.42
N ASP A 384 11.97 -4.19 19.30
CA ASP A 384 12.82 -5.26 18.74
C ASP A 384 12.81 -6.55 19.58
N VAL A 385 12.30 -6.49 20.80
CA VAL A 385 12.13 -7.67 21.65
C VAL A 385 10.80 -8.40 21.39
N VAL A 386 9.85 -7.80 20.68
CA VAL A 386 8.56 -8.44 20.33
C VAL A 386 8.83 -9.43 19.20
N SER A 387 8.47 -10.68 19.42
CA SER A 387 8.64 -11.78 18.45
C SER A 387 7.36 -12.12 17.71
N ASP A 388 6.19 -11.85 18.29
CA ASP A 388 4.87 -12.05 17.67
C ASP A 388 3.83 -11.13 18.32
N ALA A 389 2.82 -10.74 17.55
CA ALA A 389 1.69 -9.97 18.02
C ALA A 389 0.41 -10.38 17.28
N GLN A 390 -0.71 -10.47 17.99
CA GLN A 390 -1.99 -10.88 17.44
C GLN A 390 -3.12 -10.03 18.04
N ASP A 391 -4.10 -9.70 17.23
CA ASP A 391 -5.33 -9.10 17.71
C ASP A 391 -6.15 -10.13 18.49
N THR A 392 -6.74 -9.70 19.58
CA THR A 392 -7.48 -10.55 20.51
C THR A 392 -8.56 -9.73 21.23
N PHE A 393 -9.27 -10.36 22.15
CA PHE A 393 -10.20 -9.69 23.06
C PHE A 393 -9.75 -9.93 24.50
N ASP A 394 -9.81 -8.87 25.30
CA ASP A 394 -9.52 -8.95 26.73
C ASP A 394 -10.62 -9.72 27.51
N GLN A 395 -10.40 -9.91 28.81
CA GLN A 395 -11.37 -10.59 29.70
C GLN A 395 -12.76 -9.91 29.79
N PHE A 396 -12.88 -8.65 29.30
CA PHE A 396 -14.13 -7.89 29.24
C PHE A 396 -14.71 -7.85 27.82
N ASN A 397 -14.20 -8.69 26.91
CA ASN A 397 -14.59 -8.75 25.51
C ASN A 397 -14.36 -7.41 24.75
N LYS A 398 -13.32 -6.64 25.15
CA LYS A 398 -12.88 -5.46 24.43
C LYS A 398 -11.69 -5.82 23.53
N PRO A 399 -11.57 -5.19 22.34
CA PRO A 399 -10.43 -5.42 21.47
C PRO A 399 -9.10 -5.12 22.17
N ALA A 400 -8.15 -6.02 22.04
CA ALA A 400 -6.82 -5.97 22.65
C ALA A 400 -5.77 -6.53 21.69
N VAL A 401 -4.49 -6.33 21.97
CA VAL A 401 -3.38 -6.92 21.24
C VAL A 401 -2.57 -7.80 22.17
N SER A 402 -2.53 -9.10 21.89
CA SER A 402 -1.62 -10.03 22.57
C SER A 402 -0.24 -9.92 21.95
N MET A 403 0.81 -9.83 22.75
CA MET A 403 2.19 -9.82 22.31
C MET A 403 3.04 -10.87 23.02
N THR A 404 3.99 -11.42 22.29
CA THR A 404 4.99 -12.36 22.82
C THR A 404 6.38 -11.79 22.59
N MET A 405 7.22 -11.80 23.61
CA MET A 405 8.58 -11.29 23.57
C MET A 405 9.59 -12.42 23.47
N ASN A 406 10.78 -12.12 22.92
CA ASN A 406 11.91 -13.03 22.94
C ASN A 406 12.48 -13.18 24.36
N THR A 407 13.44 -14.10 24.55
CA THR A 407 14.00 -14.43 25.89
C THR A 407 14.63 -13.20 26.59
N ARG A 408 15.26 -12.30 25.85
CA ARG A 408 15.83 -11.06 26.41
C ARG A 408 14.72 -10.12 26.84
N GLY A 409 13.74 -9.89 25.96
CA GLY A 409 12.61 -9.02 26.24
C GLY A 409 11.75 -9.53 27.41
N ALA A 410 11.55 -10.84 27.51
CA ALA A 410 10.80 -11.43 28.62
C ALA A 410 11.42 -11.10 29.99
N LYS A 411 12.76 -11.12 30.10
CA LYS A 411 13.46 -10.76 31.32
C LYS A 411 13.39 -9.26 31.62
N GLU A 412 13.65 -8.43 30.61
CA GLU A 412 13.57 -6.96 30.74
C GLU A 412 12.15 -6.51 31.07
N TRP A 413 11.12 -7.20 30.52
CA TRP A 413 9.71 -6.96 30.81
C TRP A 413 9.32 -7.31 32.24
N GLU A 414 9.80 -8.45 32.76
CA GLU A 414 9.60 -8.84 34.16
C GLU A 414 10.21 -7.82 35.12
N GLU A 415 11.41 -7.32 34.83
CA GLU A 415 12.05 -6.26 35.61
C GLU A 415 11.27 -4.94 35.54
N LEU A 416 10.87 -4.48 34.34
CA LEU A 416 10.12 -3.24 34.14
C LEU A 416 8.74 -3.29 34.83
N THR A 417 8.01 -4.41 34.68
CA THR A 417 6.70 -4.58 35.31
C THR A 417 6.81 -4.72 36.82
N GLY A 418 7.89 -5.32 37.31
CA GLY A 418 8.21 -5.39 38.74
C GLY A 418 8.48 -4.03 39.36
N ASP A 419 9.29 -3.19 38.68
CA ASP A 419 9.56 -1.82 39.12
C ASP A 419 8.29 -0.96 39.10
N ALA A 420 7.48 -1.07 38.02
CA ALA A 420 6.22 -0.34 37.92
C ALA A 420 5.22 -0.72 39.02
N TYR A 421 5.14 -2.01 39.37
CA TYR A 421 4.31 -2.49 40.46
C TYR A 421 4.75 -1.93 41.80
N ASN A 422 6.06 -1.98 42.09
CA ASN A 422 6.62 -1.48 43.35
C ASN A 422 6.50 0.04 43.50
N ASN A 423 6.63 0.78 42.42
CA ASN A 423 6.55 2.25 42.37
C ASN A 423 5.12 2.75 42.17
N GLN A 424 4.13 1.90 41.96
CA GLN A 424 2.74 2.26 41.60
C GLN A 424 2.70 3.19 40.38
N THR A 425 3.51 2.90 39.37
CA THR A 425 3.57 3.62 38.10
C THR A 425 2.97 2.83 36.97
N GLY A 426 2.64 3.51 35.86
CA GLY A 426 2.17 2.87 34.63
C GLY A 426 3.32 2.55 33.68
N ILE A 427 3.03 1.68 32.74
CA ILE A 427 3.92 1.40 31.61
C ILE A 427 3.25 1.98 30.37
N ALA A 428 3.79 3.12 29.90
CA ALA A 428 3.35 3.72 28.66
C ALA A 428 3.83 2.91 27.46
N ILE A 429 2.88 2.50 26.63
CA ILE A 429 3.10 1.86 25.34
C ILE A 429 3.05 2.95 24.29
N VAL A 430 4.22 3.26 23.74
CA VAL A 430 4.43 4.38 22.81
C VAL A 430 4.73 3.81 21.43
N LEU A 431 4.02 4.31 20.44
CA LEU A 431 4.29 4.01 19.03
C LEU A 431 4.46 5.35 18.29
N ASP A 432 5.59 5.54 17.62
CA ASP A 432 5.91 6.76 16.87
C ASP A 432 5.74 8.06 17.66
N ASN A 433 6.25 8.08 18.90
CA ASN A 433 6.15 9.21 19.83
C ASN A 433 4.73 9.59 20.28
N LYS A 434 3.75 8.74 20.10
CA LYS A 434 2.40 8.88 20.66
C LYS A 434 2.14 7.76 21.67
N VAL A 435 1.53 8.10 22.80
CA VAL A 435 1.13 7.12 23.82
C VAL A 435 -0.20 6.50 23.40
N TYR A 436 -0.22 5.19 23.22
CA TYR A 436 -1.46 4.45 22.89
C TYR A 436 -2.23 4.08 24.14
N THR A 437 -1.51 3.70 25.19
CA THR A 437 -2.08 3.37 26.50
C THR A 437 -0.97 3.40 27.55
N ALA A 438 -1.32 3.58 28.81
CA ALA A 438 -0.38 3.52 29.93
C ALA A 438 -0.99 2.78 31.12
N PRO A 439 -1.21 1.44 31.01
CA PRO A 439 -1.78 0.65 32.09
C PRO A 439 -0.86 0.57 33.30
N GLY A 440 -1.46 0.51 34.49
CA GLY A 440 -0.75 0.16 35.71
C GLY A 440 -0.57 -1.36 35.83
N VAL A 441 0.45 -1.79 36.57
CA VAL A 441 0.67 -3.20 36.89
C VAL A 441 0.02 -3.54 38.23
N SER A 442 -1.00 -4.38 38.25
CA SER A 442 -1.79 -4.70 39.46
C SER A 442 -1.40 -6.02 40.12
N SER A 443 -0.83 -6.97 39.38
CA SER A 443 -0.60 -8.34 39.81
C SER A 443 0.87 -8.73 40.07
N GLY A 444 1.79 -7.73 40.11
CA GLY A 444 3.20 -7.97 40.30
C GLY A 444 3.96 -8.14 38.96
N PRO A 445 5.25 -8.57 39.02
CA PRO A 445 6.08 -8.77 37.83
C PRO A 445 5.43 -9.75 36.84
N ILE A 446 5.40 -9.40 35.56
CA ILE A 446 4.86 -10.25 34.49
C ILE A 446 6.00 -11.06 33.88
N SER A 447 6.09 -12.34 34.27
CA SER A 447 7.11 -13.25 33.75
C SER A 447 6.65 -13.99 32.49
N GLY A 448 7.61 -14.56 31.73
CA GLY A 448 7.35 -15.39 30.56
C GLY A 448 7.16 -14.63 29.25
N GLY A 449 7.22 -13.30 29.26
CA GLY A 449 7.25 -12.47 28.04
C GLY A 449 5.97 -12.44 27.23
N ARG A 450 4.83 -12.85 27.79
CA ARG A 450 3.50 -12.69 27.21
C ARG A 450 2.76 -11.58 27.91
N SER A 451 2.15 -10.69 27.15
CA SER A 451 1.40 -9.56 27.69
C SER A 451 0.30 -9.13 26.73
N GLU A 452 -0.68 -8.42 27.24
CA GLU A 452 -1.77 -7.86 26.44
C GLU A 452 -1.73 -6.34 26.51
N ILE A 453 -1.85 -5.69 25.34
CA ILE A 453 -2.05 -4.27 25.22
C ILE A 453 -3.55 -4.01 25.23
N THR A 454 -4.04 -3.47 26.34
CA THR A 454 -5.44 -3.12 26.52
C THR A 454 -5.63 -1.62 26.50
N GLY A 455 -6.77 -1.16 26.00
CA GLY A 455 -7.09 0.27 25.91
C GLY A 455 -8.46 0.50 25.27
N THR A 456 -8.71 1.73 24.85
CA THR A 456 -9.92 2.07 24.09
C THR A 456 -9.62 1.90 22.60
N PHE A 457 -9.67 0.64 22.13
CA PHE A 457 -9.37 0.30 20.74
C PHE A 457 -10.63 -0.19 20.01
N THR A 458 -10.66 0.09 18.71
CA THR A 458 -11.53 -0.60 17.75
C THR A 458 -10.87 -1.90 17.28
N VAL A 459 -11.66 -2.83 16.72
CA VAL A 459 -11.13 -4.09 16.14
C VAL A 459 -10.13 -3.82 15.01
N ASN A 460 -10.37 -2.80 14.21
CA ASN A 460 -9.46 -2.44 13.13
C ASN A 460 -8.13 -1.90 13.67
N GLU A 461 -8.16 -1.08 14.70
CA GLU A 461 -6.94 -0.57 15.33
C GLU A 461 -6.10 -1.68 15.96
N THR A 462 -6.71 -2.67 16.62
CA THR A 462 -5.95 -3.80 17.17
C THR A 462 -5.33 -4.66 16.09
N LYS A 463 -6.02 -4.88 14.97
CA LYS A 463 -5.46 -5.55 13.79
C LYS A 463 -4.26 -4.79 13.22
N ASP A 464 -4.37 -3.47 13.07
CA ASP A 464 -3.28 -2.63 12.54
C ASP A 464 -2.07 -2.62 13.46
N ILE A 465 -2.29 -2.46 14.77
CA ILE A 465 -1.22 -2.51 15.77
C ILE A 465 -0.53 -3.87 15.74
N ALA A 466 -1.30 -4.98 15.74
CA ALA A 466 -0.74 -6.32 15.68
C ALA A 466 0.08 -6.55 14.41
N ASN A 467 -0.41 -6.11 13.25
CA ASN A 467 0.31 -6.20 11.97
C ASN A 467 1.60 -5.39 11.97
N VAL A 468 1.53 -4.14 12.45
CA VAL A 468 2.70 -3.25 12.56
C VAL A 468 3.76 -3.84 13.50
N LEU A 469 3.34 -4.42 14.64
CA LEU A 469 4.25 -5.05 15.59
C LEU A 469 4.89 -6.33 15.03
N ARG A 470 4.13 -7.12 14.27
CA ARG A 470 4.60 -8.35 13.62
C ARG A 470 5.58 -8.04 12.49
N ALA A 471 5.24 -7.09 11.63
CA ALA A 471 6.12 -6.65 10.53
C ALA A 471 7.39 -5.95 11.01
N GLY A 472 7.35 -5.38 12.21
CA GLY A 472 8.49 -4.73 12.87
C GLY A 472 8.74 -3.29 12.44
N LYS A 473 9.85 -2.73 12.95
CA LYS A 473 10.25 -1.33 12.76
C LYS A 473 10.83 -1.10 11.38
N LEU A 474 10.42 0.01 10.75
CA LEU A 474 11.14 0.53 9.58
C LEU A 474 12.53 1.03 9.97
N PRO A 475 13.56 0.76 9.16
CA PRO A 475 14.92 1.23 9.42
C PRO A 475 15.07 2.76 9.31
N ALA A 476 14.11 3.41 8.62
CA ALA A 476 14.02 4.86 8.47
C ALA A 476 12.56 5.27 8.23
N SER A 477 12.27 6.57 8.36
CA SER A 477 10.94 7.08 8.00
C SER A 477 10.64 6.87 6.52
N ALA A 478 9.37 6.65 6.22
CA ALA A 478 8.82 6.57 4.88
C ALA A 478 7.85 7.74 4.68
N ASP A 479 8.29 8.76 3.94
CA ASP A 479 7.50 9.96 3.72
C ASP A 479 6.66 9.80 2.44
N ILE A 480 5.39 10.16 2.52
CA ILE A 480 4.49 10.16 1.36
C ILE A 480 4.81 11.38 0.50
N ILE A 481 5.42 11.15 -0.67
CA ILE A 481 5.75 12.24 -1.62
C ILE A 481 4.66 12.46 -2.66
N GLN A 482 3.86 11.45 -2.93
CA GLN A 482 2.72 11.52 -3.84
C GLN A 482 1.62 10.59 -3.37
N SER A 483 0.38 11.04 -3.44
CA SER A 483 -0.79 10.24 -3.14
C SER A 483 -1.90 10.57 -4.14
N GLU A 484 -2.38 9.55 -4.81
CA GLU A 484 -3.48 9.63 -5.76
C GLU A 484 -4.63 8.73 -5.30
N VAL A 485 -5.81 9.29 -5.23
CA VAL A 485 -7.01 8.59 -4.81
C VAL A 485 -7.94 8.42 -6.00
N VAL A 486 -8.25 7.16 -6.32
CA VAL A 486 -9.23 6.83 -7.37
C VAL A 486 -10.54 6.43 -6.69
N GLY A 487 -11.58 7.24 -6.92
CA GLY A 487 -12.91 6.93 -6.39
C GLY A 487 -13.51 5.67 -7.03
N PRO A 488 -14.28 4.86 -6.28
CA PRO A 488 -14.93 3.64 -6.81
C PRO A 488 -15.88 3.93 -7.98
N SER A 489 -16.53 5.08 -8.01
CA SER A 489 -17.43 5.50 -9.09
C SER A 489 -16.72 5.68 -10.43
N LEU A 490 -15.51 6.24 -10.42
CA LEU A 490 -14.68 6.39 -11.63
C LEU A 490 -14.24 5.03 -12.17
N GLY A 491 -13.89 4.09 -11.28
CA GLY A 491 -13.58 2.72 -11.66
C GLY A 491 -14.76 2.00 -12.30
N GLN A 492 -15.97 2.14 -11.75
CA GLN A 492 -17.17 1.50 -12.28
C GLN A 492 -17.53 2.05 -13.67
N GLU A 493 -17.48 3.37 -13.87
CA GLU A 493 -17.72 3.98 -15.18
C GLU A 493 -16.70 3.51 -16.24
N ALA A 494 -15.43 3.38 -15.83
CA ALA A 494 -14.37 2.85 -16.68
C ALA A 494 -14.60 1.38 -17.06
N ILE A 495 -15.08 0.55 -16.10
CA ILE A 495 -15.48 -0.85 -16.37
C ILE A 495 -16.60 -0.91 -17.37
N ASP A 496 -17.69 -0.17 -17.16
CA ASP A 496 -18.89 -0.20 -18.00
C ASP A 496 -18.57 0.26 -19.43
N SER A 497 -17.81 1.35 -19.57
CA SER A 497 -17.36 1.86 -20.87
C SER A 497 -16.38 0.91 -21.57
N GLY A 498 -15.44 0.36 -20.83
CA GLY A 498 -14.46 -0.62 -21.33
C GLY A 498 -15.12 -1.92 -21.77
N PHE A 499 -16.04 -2.45 -20.95
CA PHE A 499 -16.80 -3.66 -21.26
C PHE A 499 -17.73 -3.46 -22.46
N MET A 500 -18.42 -2.33 -22.55
CA MET A 500 -19.25 -2.01 -23.70
C MET A 500 -18.43 -1.94 -24.99
N SER A 501 -17.26 -1.29 -24.94
CA SER A 501 -16.33 -1.23 -26.08
C SER A 501 -15.85 -2.62 -26.50
N PHE A 502 -15.52 -3.48 -25.53
CA PHE A 502 -15.14 -4.88 -25.76
C PHE A 502 -16.26 -5.66 -26.44
N VAL A 503 -17.51 -5.57 -25.97
CA VAL A 503 -18.67 -6.27 -26.54
C VAL A 503 -18.95 -5.80 -27.96
N ILE A 504 -18.92 -4.48 -28.20
CA ILE A 504 -19.12 -3.91 -29.54
C ILE A 504 -18.05 -4.40 -30.52
N ALA A 505 -16.77 -4.33 -30.13
CA ALA A 505 -15.66 -4.80 -30.95
C ALA A 505 -15.80 -6.29 -31.27
N MET A 506 -16.14 -7.10 -30.27
CA MET A 506 -16.33 -8.55 -30.44
C MET A 506 -17.48 -8.86 -31.40
N ILE A 507 -18.64 -8.24 -31.21
CA ILE A 507 -19.81 -8.46 -32.11
C ILE A 507 -19.46 -8.07 -33.56
N PHE A 508 -18.80 -6.91 -33.74
CA PHE A 508 -18.39 -6.46 -35.05
C PHE A 508 -17.48 -7.48 -35.75
N VAL A 509 -16.49 -7.99 -35.04
CA VAL A 509 -15.55 -8.98 -35.58
C VAL A 509 -16.25 -10.30 -35.90
N LEU A 510 -17.11 -10.82 -35.02
CA LEU A 510 -17.87 -12.06 -35.24
C LEU A 510 -18.75 -11.95 -36.49
N VAL A 511 -19.51 -10.85 -36.60
CA VAL A 511 -20.38 -10.59 -37.76
C VAL A 511 -19.57 -10.50 -39.04
N TRP A 512 -18.41 -9.80 -39.00
CA TRP A 512 -17.51 -9.65 -40.15
C TRP A 512 -16.96 -10.98 -40.64
N MET A 513 -16.51 -11.85 -39.68
CA MET A 513 -15.96 -13.16 -40.01
C MET A 513 -17.02 -14.09 -40.64
N ILE A 514 -18.21 -14.12 -40.10
CA ILE A 514 -19.31 -14.90 -40.70
C ILE A 514 -19.65 -14.36 -42.07
N PHE A 515 -19.79 -13.04 -42.24
CA PHE A 515 -20.12 -12.37 -43.48
C PHE A 515 -19.12 -12.67 -44.58
N TYR A 516 -17.79 -12.63 -44.25
CA TYR A 516 -16.75 -12.77 -45.26
C TYR A 516 -16.39 -14.23 -45.54
N TYR A 517 -16.17 -15.04 -44.52
CA TYR A 517 -15.72 -16.43 -44.62
C TYR A 517 -16.82 -17.49 -44.50
N GLY A 518 -18.07 -17.08 -44.24
CA GLY A 518 -19.20 -17.97 -44.11
C GLY A 518 -18.99 -19.05 -43.05
N ARG A 519 -19.13 -20.34 -43.42
CA ARG A 519 -18.98 -21.44 -42.45
C ARG A 519 -17.60 -21.57 -41.87
N ALA A 520 -16.55 -21.19 -42.60
CA ALA A 520 -15.20 -21.16 -42.05
C ALA A 520 -15.03 -20.10 -40.99
N GLY A 521 -15.71 -18.93 -41.18
CA GLY A 521 -15.78 -17.84 -40.18
C GLY A 521 -16.36 -18.32 -38.85
N VAL A 522 -17.44 -19.12 -38.86
CA VAL A 522 -18.02 -19.67 -37.61
C VAL A 522 -16.99 -20.48 -36.79
N PHE A 523 -16.09 -21.22 -37.44
CA PHE A 523 -15.05 -21.93 -36.70
C PHE A 523 -13.99 -20.98 -36.09
N ALA A 524 -13.66 -19.90 -36.81
CA ALA A 524 -12.79 -18.87 -36.26
C ALA A 524 -13.45 -18.14 -35.09
N ASP A 525 -14.76 -17.86 -35.16
CA ASP A 525 -15.52 -17.23 -34.09
C ASP A 525 -15.58 -18.09 -32.83
N ILE A 526 -15.83 -19.40 -32.97
CA ILE A 526 -15.79 -20.33 -31.84
C ILE A 526 -14.39 -20.35 -31.21
N ALA A 527 -13.34 -20.34 -32.04
CA ALA A 527 -11.95 -20.28 -31.55
C ALA A 527 -11.65 -18.93 -30.86
N LEU A 528 -12.20 -17.83 -31.33
CA LEU A 528 -12.08 -16.50 -30.71
C LEU A 528 -12.74 -16.46 -29.34
N VAL A 529 -14.00 -16.92 -29.22
CA VAL A 529 -14.70 -17.00 -27.94
C VAL A 529 -13.94 -17.91 -26.96
N PHE A 530 -13.43 -19.02 -27.44
CA PHE A 530 -12.59 -19.91 -26.64
C PHE A 530 -11.27 -19.25 -26.25
N ASN A 531 -10.66 -18.44 -27.11
CA ASN A 531 -9.46 -17.67 -26.79
C ASN A 531 -9.71 -16.68 -25.65
N ILE A 532 -10.83 -15.95 -25.69
CA ILE A 532 -11.22 -15.01 -24.63
C ILE A 532 -11.40 -15.76 -23.29
N LEU A 533 -12.07 -16.91 -23.31
CA LEU A 533 -12.20 -17.77 -22.13
C LEU A 533 -10.84 -18.17 -21.56
N LEU A 534 -9.89 -18.53 -22.43
CA LEU A 534 -8.53 -18.88 -22.01
C LEU A 534 -7.77 -17.67 -21.45
N ILE A 535 -7.89 -16.47 -22.06
CA ILE A 535 -7.24 -15.25 -21.56
C ILE A 535 -7.68 -14.98 -20.12
N PHE A 536 -8.98 -14.90 -19.86
CA PHE A 536 -9.50 -14.65 -18.51
C PHE A 536 -9.16 -15.80 -17.54
N GLY A 537 -9.24 -17.05 -17.99
CA GLY A 537 -8.87 -18.20 -17.16
C GLY A 537 -7.40 -18.21 -16.75
N VAL A 538 -6.50 -17.85 -17.67
CA VAL A 538 -5.06 -17.74 -17.39
C VAL A 538 -4.76 -16.54 -16.49
N LEU A 539 -5.40 -15.36 -16.75
CA LEU A 539 -5.27 -14.17 -15.89
C LEU A 539 -5.61 -14.51 -14.44
N THR A 540 -6.77 -15.13 -14.23
CA THR A 540 -7.24 -15.54 -12.89
C THR A 540 -6.31 -16.58 -12.27
N SER A 541 -5.86 -17.58 -13.04
CA SER A 541 -4.96 -18.65 -12.56
C SER A 541 -3.58 -18.13 -12.14
N LEU A 542 -3.07 -17.10 -12.81
CA LEU A 542 -1.79 -16.46 -12.48
C LEU A 542 -1.92 -15.39 -11.39
N GLY A 543 -3.14 -15.09 -10.94
CA GLY A 543 -3.38 -13.99 -10.03
C GLY A 543 -3.04 -12.61 -10.63
N ALA A 544 -3.07 -12.49 -11.97
CA ALA A 544 -2.71 -11.24 -12.63
C ALA A 544 -3.83 -10.21 -12.49
N VAL A 545 -3.43 -8.93 -12.34
CA VAL A 545 -4.35 -7.81 -12.14
C VAL A 545 -4.86 -7.31 -13.48
N LEU A 546 -6.19 -7.27 -13.63
CA LEU A 546 -6.85 -6.65 -14.78
C LEU A 546 -6.95 -5.13 -14.56
N THR A 547 -6.30 -4.37 -15.45
CA THR A 547 -6.32 -2.89 -15.44
C THR A 547 -7.11 -2.36 -16.64
N LEU A 548 -7.45 -1.06 -16.65
CA LEU A 548 -8.12 -0.45 -17.81
C LEU A 548 -7.29 -0.57 -19.10
N PRO A 549 -5.97 -0.27 -19.12
CA PRO A 549 -5.11 -0.62 -20.26
C PRO A 549 -5.05 -2.13 -20.54
N GLY A 550 -5.19 -2.98 -19.51
CA GLY A 550 -5.28 -4.43 -19.69
C GLY A 550 -6.52 -4.84 -20.50
N ILE A 551 -7.67 -4.21 -20.26
CA ILE A 551 -8.88 -4.38 -21.09
C ILE A 551 -8.59 -3.96 -22.54
N ALA A 552 -7.93 -2.83 -22.75
CA ALA A 552 -7.52 -2.41 -24.09
C ALA A 552 -6.58 -3.44 -24.76
N GLY A 553 -5.67 -4.06 -24.00
CA GLY A 553 -4.83 -5.18 -24.45
C GLY A 553 -5.64 -6.39 -24.90
N ILE A 554 -6.70 -6.75 -24.18
CA ILE A 554 -7.61 -7.83 -24.57
C ILE A 554 -8.35 -7.47 -25.88
N VAL A 555 -8.87 -6.25 -26.01
CA VAL A 555 -9.53 -5.78 -27.24
C VAL A 555 -8.56 -5.84 -28.44
N LEU A 556 -7.32 -5.41 -28.25
CA LEU A 556 -6.27 -5.51 -29.27
C LEU A 556 -6.01 -6.97 -29.66
N THR A 557 -5.97 -7.86 -28.67
CA THR A 557 -5.74 -9.29 -28.89
C THR A 557 -6.88 -9.96 -29.67
N ILE A 558 -8.13 -9.49 -29.51
CA ILE A 558 -9.28 -9.94 -30.33
C ILE A 558 -8.96 -9.73 -31.81
N GLY A 559 -8.51 -8.52 -32.18
CA GLY A 559 -8.11 -8.22 -33.55
C GLY A 559 -6.99 -9.10 -34.07
N MET A 560 -5.91 -9.26 -33.32
CA MET A 560 -4.77 -10.09 -33.67
C MET A 560 -5.09 -11.59 -33.76
N SER A 561 -5.97 -12.07 -32.88
CA SER A 561 -6.40 -13.48 -32.89
C SER A 561 -7.17 -13.83 -34.17
N VAL A 562 -7.99 -12.89 -34.66
CA VAL A 562 -8.74 -13.08 -35.91
C VAL A 562 -7.80 -13.00 -37.12
N ASP A 563 -6.81 -12.11 -37.11
CA ASP A 563 -5.84 -11.95 -38.20
C ASP A 563 -5.09 -13.27 -38.49
N ALA A 564 -4.69 -14.02 -37.50
CA ALA A 564 -4.09 -15.34 -37.68
C ALA A 564 -5.02 -16.30 -38.44
N ASN A 565 -6.32 -16.31 -38.13
CA ASN A 565 -7.29 -17.14 -38.84
C ASN A 565 -7.54 -16.63 -40.28
N VAL A 566 -7.58 -15.31 -40.47
CA VAL A 566 -7.68 -14.68 -41.80
C VAL A 566 -6.51 -15.11 -42.68
N LEU A 567 -5.27 -14.97 -42.20
CA LEU A 567 -4.08 -15.42 -42.94
C LEU A 567 -4.15 -16.89 -43.33
N ILE A 568 -4.56 -17.77 -42.42
CA ILE A 568 -4.72 -19.21 -42.71
C ILE A 568 -5.80 -19.42 -43.80
N PHE A 569 -6.94 -18.77 -43.72
CA PHE A 569 -8.04 -18.91 -44.66
C PHE A 569 -7.68 -18.39 -46.05
N GLU A 570 -7.00 -17.25 -46.14
CA GLU A 570 -6.51 -16.73 -47.42
C GLU A 570 -5.47 -17.69 -48.07
N ARG A 571 -4.52 -18.26 -47.29
CA ARG A 571 -3.59 -19.27 -47.78
C ARG A 571 -4.30 -20.53 -48.25
N ILE A 572 -5.35 -20.97 -47.55
CA ILE A 572 -6.17 -22.10 -48.02
C ILE A 572 -6.87 -21.79 -49.35
N LYS A 573 -7.40 -20.54 -49.50
CA LYS A 573 -8.03 -20.10 -50.77
C LYS A 573 -7.02 -20.08 -51.92
N GLU A 574 -5.80 -19.60 -51.70
CA GLU A 574 -4.72 -19.65 -52.68
C GLU A 574 -4.40 -21.07 -53.12
N GLU A 575 -4.25 -22.00 -52.17
CA GLU A 575 -3.96 -23.41 -52.49
C GLU A 575 -5.12 -24.12 -53.23
N LEU A 576 -6.37 -23.74 -52.90
CA LEU A 576 -7.55 -24.21 -53.64
C LEU A 576 -7.56 -23.63 -55.07
N ALA A 577 -7.20 -22.35 -55.27
CA ALA A 577 -7.10 -21.73 -56.59
C ALA A 577 -6.00 -22.35 -57.46
N ARG A 578 -4.94 -22.93 -56.87
CA ARG A 578 -3.92 -23.71 -57.54
C ARG A 578 -4.38 -25.12 -57.94
N GLY A 579 -5.65 -25.46 -57.67
CA GLY A 579 -6.24 -26.74 -58.06
C GLY A 579 -5.99 -27.90 -57.11
N LYS A 580 -5.45 -27.65 -55.90
CA LYS A 580 -5.26 -28.73 -54.91
C LYS A 580 -6.57 -29.22 -54.33
N GLY A 581 -6.61 -30.51 -54.00
CA GLY A 581 -7.76 -31.07 -53.29
C GLY A 581 -7.94 -30.44 -51.91
N LYS A 582 -9.20 -30.35 -51.45
CA LYS A 582 -9.56 -29.60 -50.20
C LYS A 582 -8.73 -30.02 -48.99
N ALA A 583 -8.54 -31.29 -48.75
CA ALA A 583 -7.75 -31.78 -47.62
C ALA A 583 -6.27 -31.36 -47.70
N GLN A 584 -5.70 -31.39 -48.90
CA GLN A 584 -4.32 -30.97 -49.15
C GLN A 584 -4.20 -29.43 -49.02
N ALA A 585 -5.14 -28.67 -49.62
CA ALA A 585 -5.17 -27.22 -49.52
C ALA A 585 -5.29 -26.70 -48.06
N ILE A 586 -6.08 -27.38 -47.23
CA ILE A 586 -6.16 -27.07 -45.79
C ILE A 586 -4.83 -27.36 -45.11
N ALA A 587 -4.21 -28.51 -45.35
CA ALA A 587 -2.93 -28.88 -44.74
C ALA A 587 -1.81 -27.88 -45.10
N ASP A 588 -1.71 -27.56 -46.39
CA ASP A 588 -0.68 -26.67 -46.94
C ASP A 588 -0.93 -25.19 -46.54
N GLY A 589 -2.21 -24.75 -46.50
CA GLY A 589 -2.58 -23.42 -46.06
C GLY A 589 -2.18 -23.14 -44.59
N PHE A 590 -2.44 -24.11 -43.70
CA PHE A 590 -1.96 -24.04 -42.31
C PHE A 590 -0.43 -24.05 -42.20
N GLY A 591 0.24 -24.86 -43.04
CA GLY A 591 1.71 -24.93 -43.05
C GLY A 591 2.36 -23.64 -43.56
N ASN A 592 1.83 -23.09 -44.66
CA ASN A 592 2.40 -21.91 -45.30
C ASN A 592 2.09 -20.61 -44.55
N ALA A 593 0.97 -20.56 -43.81
CA ALA A 593 0.65 -19.40 -42.97
C ALA A 593 1.48 -19.33 -41.67
N LEU A 594 2.00 -20.49 -41.19
CA LEU A 594 2.59 -20.62 -39.86
C LEU A 594 3.80 -19.68 -39.65
N SER A 595 4.70 -19.56 -40.62
CA SER A 595 5.88 -18.69 -40.48
C SER A 595 5.48 -17.21 -40.33
N SER A 596 4.58 -16.75 -41.19
CA SER A 596 4.11 -15.34 -41.12
C SER A 596 3.39 -15.04 -39.81
N ILE A 597 2.58 -15.98 -39.30
CA ILE A 597 1.88 -15.83 -38.02
C ILE A 597 2.91 -15.78 -36.86
N LEU A 598 3.90 -16.66 -36.86
CA LEU A 598 4.92 -16.68 -35.82
C LEU A 598 5.78 -15.40 -35.84
N ASP A 599 6.24 -14.96 -37.01
CA ASP A 599 7.07 -13.76 -37.17
C ASP A 599 6.36 -12.51 -36.63
N ALA A 600 5.08 -12.31 -36.97
CA ALA A 600 4.27 -11.20 -36.49
C ALA A 600 4.07 -11.25 -34.97
N ASN A 601 3.80 -12.43 -34.43
CA ASN A 601 3.55 -12.58 -33.00
C ASN A 601 4.84 -12.53 -32.16
N ILE A 602 6.00 -12.96 -32.68
CA ILE A 602 7.30 -12.85 -32.01
C ILE A 602 7.67 -11.38 -31.83
N THR A 603 7.53 -10.56 -32.88
CA THR A 603 7.85 -9.12 -32.79
C THR A 603 6.96 -8.40 -31.77
N THR A 604 5.66 -8.66 -31.80
CA THR A 604 4.71 -8.10 -30.82
C THR A 604 4.98 -8.63 -29.41
N GLY A 605 5.29 -9.92 -29.28
CA GLY A 605 5.66 -10.56 -28.02
C GLY A 605 6.93 -9.98 -27.41
N LEU A 606 7.95 -9.68 -28.22
CA LEU A 606 9.16 -9.03 -27.74
C LEU A 606 8.86 -7.63 -27.19
N THR A 607 8.02 -6.85 -27.88
CA THR A 607 7.57 -5.55 -27.40
C THR A 607 6.81 -5.67 -26.07
N ALA A 608 5.92 -6.65 -25.95
CA ALA A 608 5.18 -6.91 -24.73
C ALA A 608 6.10 -7.30 -23.56
N ILE A 609 7.14 -8.11 -23.80
CA ILE A 609 8.15 -8.46 -22.78
C ILE A 609 8.91 -7.22 -22.32
N ILE A 610 9.32 -6.33 -23.22
CA ILE A 610 9.98 -5.08 -22.87
C ILE A 610 9.07 -4.21 -22.00
N LEU A 611 7.80 -4.04 -22.40
CA LEU A 611 6.81 -3.30 -21.61
C LEU A 611 6.53 -3.96 -20.25
N PHE A 612 6.61 -5.28 -20.13
CA PHE A 612 6.45 -5.97 -18.85
C PHE A 612 7.64 -5.76 -17.90
N ILE A 613 8.87 -5.75 -18.44
CA ILE A 613 10.09 -5.59 -17.63
C ILE A 613 10.27 -4.13 -17.17
N PHE A 614 10.05 -3.18 -18.07
CA PHE A 614 10.32 -1.76 -17.82
C PHE A 614 9.06 -0.94 -17.49
N GLY A 615 7.87 -1.49 -17.71
CA GLY A 615 6.61 -0.82 -17.38
C GLY A 615 6.27 -0.92 -15.90
N SER A 616 5.57 0.09 -15.39
CA SER A 616 5.02 0.14 -14.04
C SER A 616 3.49 0.18 -14.08
N GLY A 617 2.84 -0.26 -12.99
CA GLY A 617 1.39 -0.16 -12.79
C GLY A 617 0.55 -0.55 -14.01
N PRO A 618 -0.24 0.38 -14.58
CA PRO A 618 -1.15 0.12 -15.69
C PRO A 618 -0.48 -0.41 -16.96
N ILE A 619 0.75 0.02 -17.27
CA ILE A 619 1.53 -0.43 -18.45
C ILE A 619 1.88 -1.91 -18.32
N LYS A 620 2.26 -2.35 -17.13
CA LYS A 620 2.56 -3.76 -16.84
C LYS A 620 1.32 -4.63 -16.98
N GLY A 621 0.15 -4.13 -16.55
CA GLY A 621 -1.15 -4.78 -16.75
C GLY A 621 -1.47 -4.99 -18.23
N PHE A 622 -1.31 -3.96 -19.07
CA PHE A 622 -1.43 -4.05 -20.53
C PHE A 622 -0.49 -5.09 -21.13
N ALA A 623 0.80 -5.04 -20.77
CA ALA A 623 1.80 -5.97 -21.27
C ALA A 623 1.48 -7.43 -20.89
N THR A 624 1.00 -7.66 -19.66
CA THR A 624 0.60 -8.99 -19.16
C THR A 624 -0.56 -9.56 -19.98
N THR A 625 -1.64 -8.79 -20.19
CA THR A 625 -2.78 -9.22 -20.98
C THR A 625 -2.41 -9.48 -22.44
N LEU A 626 -1.54 -8.64 -23.01
CA LEU A 626 -1.05 -8.80 -24.37
C LEU A 626 -0.20 -10.07 -24.54
N MET A 627 0.72 -10.37 -23.61
CA MET A 627 1.52 -11.60 -23.65
C MET A 627 0.65 -12.86 -23.56
N ILE A 628 -0.28 -12.88 -22.60
CA ILE A 628 -1.22 -13.99 -22.43
C ILE A 628 -2.05 -14.14 -23.70
N GLY A 629 -2.55 -13.04 -24.24
CA GLY A 629 -3.36 -13.01 -25.44
C GLY A 629 -2.63 -13.54 -26.68
N ILE A 630 -1.36 -13.20 -26.87
CA ILE A 630 -0.53 -13.75 -27.96
C ILE A 630 -0.39 -15.27 -27.85
N VAL A 631 -0.04 -15.78 -26.67
CA VAL A 631 0.15 -17.22 -26.46
C VAL A 631 -1.15 -17.99 -26.68
N THR A 632 -2.26 -17.51 -26.11
CA THR A 632 -3.56 -18.17 -26.22
C THR A 632 -4.14 -18.07 -27.65
N SER A 633 -3.92 -16.94 -28.35
CA SER A 633 -4.35 -16.75 -29.74
C SER A 633 -3.60 -17.68 -30.71
N LEU A 634 -2.29 -17.84 -30.54
CA LEU A 634 -1.51 -18.83 -31.32
C LEU A 634 -2.03 -20.24 -31.09
N PHE A 635 -2.29 -20.60 -29.83
CA PHE A 635 -2.84 -21.94 -29.52
C PHE A 635 -4.21 -22.15 -30.18
N THR A 636 -5.11 -21.19 -30.08
CA THR A 636 -6.48 -21.33 -30.61
C THR A 636 -6.52 -21.29 -32.13
N ALA A 637 -5.79 -20.39 -32.77
CA ALA A 637 -5.77 -20.27 -34.23
C ALA A 637 -5.09 -21.46 -34.90
N ILE A 638 -3.93 -21.89 -34.40
CA ILE A 638 -3.13 -22.97 -35.03
C ILE A 638 -3.70 -24.37 -34.72
N PHE A 639 -4.12 -24.61 -33.48
CA PHE A 639 -4.52 -25.93 -33.05
C PHE A 639 -6.04 -26.12 -32.98
N VAL A 640 -6.78 -25.22 -32.32
CA VAL A 640 -8.22 -25.39 -32.08
C VAL A 640 -9.00 -25.22 -33.38
N THR A 641 -8.74 -24.12 -34.11
CA THR A 641 -9.40 -23.87 -35.42
C THR A 641 -9.12 -24.99 -36.41
N ARG A 642 -7.85 -25.44 -36.51
CA ARG A 642 -7.48 -26.55 -37.36
C ARG A 642 -8.21 -27.84 -36.98
N LEU A 643 -8.27 -28.14 -35.70
CA LEU A 643 -8.96 -29.34 -35.19
C LEU A 643 -10.44 -29.34 -35.56
N MET A 644 -11.14 -28.18 -35.42
CA MET A 644 -12.55 -28.07 -35.78
C MET A 644 -12.76 -28.19 -37.28
N ILE A 645 -11.96 -27.55 -38.11
CA ILE A 645 -12.04 -27.62 -39.58
C ILE A 645 -11.77 -29.03 -40.07
N GLU A 646 -10.72 -29.72 -39.59
CA GLU A 646 -10.41 -31.07 -39.96
C GLU A 646 -11.49 -32.07 -39.48
N ALA A 647 -12.05 -31.89 -38.29
CA ALA A 647 -13.15 -32.70 -37.78
C ALA A 647 -14.44 -32.56 -38.60
N TYR A 648 -14.72 -31.33 -39.07
CA TYR A 648 -15.87 -31.07 -39.91
C TYR A 648 -15.72 -31.66 -41.32
N THR A 649 -14.57 -31.42 -41.94
CA THR A 649 -14.28 -31.86 -43.32
C THR A 649 -14.03 -33.36 -43.48
N SER A 650 -13.68 -34.05 -42.37
CA SER A 650 -13.50 -35.52 -42.38
C SER A 650 -14.81 -36.30 -42.51
N LYS A 651 -15.98 -35.71 -42.26
CA LYS A 651 -17.29 -36.38 -42.40
C LYS A 651 -17.71 -36.37 -43.86
N LYS A 652 -18.04 -37.57 -44.40
CA LYS A 652 -18.51 -37.74 -45.80
C LYS A 652 -19.69 -36.78 -46.14
N GLY A 653 -19.56 -36.10 -47.30
CA GLY A 653 -20.62 -35.21 -47.83
C GLY A 653 -20.58 -33.77 -47.31
N ARG A 654 -19.76 -33.40 -46.36
CA ARG A 654 -19.68 -32.03 -45.89
C ARG A 654 -18.65 -31.19 -46.69
N ARG A 655 -19.14 -30.11 -47.30
CA ARG A 655 -18.29 -29.13 -48.02
C ARG A 655 -18.10 -27.91 -47.15
N LEU A 656 -16.86 -27.50 -46.92
CA LEU A 656 -16.52 -26.25 -46.26
C LEU A 656 -16.02 -25.27 -47.34
N ASP A 657 -16.68 -24.14 -47.42
CA ASP A 657 -16.32 -23.03 -48.29
C ASP A 657 -15.71 -21.92 -47.41
N PHE A 658 -14.69 -21.26 -47.93
CA PHE A 658 -13.94 -20.16 -47.24
C PHE A 658 -14.33 -18.77 -47.79
N SER A 659 -15.47 -18.66 -48.42
CA SER A 659 -16.07 -17.42 -48.93
C SER A 659 -17.59 -17.54 -48.98
N THR A 660 -18.29 -16.43 -48.81
CA THR A 660 -19.76 -16.38 -49.07
C THR A 660 -20.02 -16.09 -50.55
N GLY A 661 -21.22 -16.40 -51.02
CA GLY A 661 -21.62 -16.09 -52.40
C GLY A 661 -21.58 -14.59 -52.73
N ILE A 662 -21.79 -13.74 -51.74
CA ILE A 662 -21.71 -12.28 -51.86
C ILE A 662 -20.28 -11.80 -52.04
N THR A 663 -19.37 -12.25 -51.18
CA THR A 663 -17.96 -11.80 -51.19
C THR A 663 -17.20 -12.34 -52.40
N LYS A 664 -17.53 -13.54 -52.87
CA LYS A 664 -16.93 -14.13 -54.08
C LYS A 664 -17.26 -13.29 -55.34
N ASN A 665 -18.44 -12.70 -55.42
CA ASN A 665 -18.88 -11.91 -56.57
C ASN A 665 -18.50 -10.41 -56.46
N LEU A 666 -18.38 -9.88 -55.23
CA LEU A 666 -18.12 -8.47 -54.99
C LEU A 666 -16.71 -8.07 -55.46
N PHE A 667 -15.69 -8.85 -55.11
CA PHE A 667 -14.28 -8.57 -55.48
C PHE A 667 -13.98 -8.90 -56.94
N THR A 668 -14.67 -9.85 -57.54
CA THR A 668 -14.56 -10.13 -58.98
C THR A 668 -15.15 -8.99 -59.86
N LYS A 669 -16.18 -8.31 -59.36
CA LYS A 669 -16.79 -7.17 -60.05
C LYS A 669 -16.05 -5.84 -59.85
N MET A 670 -15.34 -5.66 -58.74
CA MET A 670 -14.62 -4.41 -58.47
C MET A 670 -13.27 -4.29 -59.14
N ASN A 671 -12.82 -5.32 -59.91
CA ASN A 671 -11.55 -5.33 -60.66
C ASN A 671 -10.34 -4.75 -59.87
N ILE A 672 -10.33 -5.01 -58.59
CA ILE A 672 -9.22 -4.57 -57.70
C ILE A 672 -8.11 -5.59 -57.83
N ASP A 673 -7.27 -5.43 -58.82
CA ASP A 673 -6.01 -6.17 -59.05
C ASP A 673 -4.94 -5.84 -57.97
N PHE A 674 -5.37 -5.41 -56.80
CA PHE A 674 -4.46 -4.95 -55.73
C PHE A 674 -3.79 -6.11 -54.94
N LEU A 675 -4.20 -7.34 -55.13
CA LEU A 675 -3.70 -8.52 -54.41
C LEU A 675 -3.02 -9.56 -55.29
N SER A 676 -2.74 -9.23 -56.53
CA SER A 676 -2.03 -10.17 -57.46
C SER A 676 -0.56 -9.78 -57.77
N LYS A 677 0.02 -8.85 -57.01
CA LYS A 677 1.47 -8.59 -57.07
C LYS A 677 2.18 -8.86 -55.78
#